data_f5930bfa5722e5d73a2edc092dd2f038
#
_entry.id   f5930bfa5722e5d73a2edc092dd2f038
#
_cell.length_a   1.000
_cell.length_b   1.000
_cell.length_c   1.000
_cell.angle_alpha   90.00
_cell.angle_beta   90.00
_cell.angle_gamma   90.00
#
_symmetry.space_group_name_H-M   'P 1'
#
loop_
_entity.id
_entity.type
_entity.pdbx_description
1 polymer ?
#
loop_
_entity_poly.entity_id
_entity_poly.type
_entity_poly.pdbx_seq_one_letter_code
_entity_poly.pdbx_strand_id
1 'polypeptide(L)'
;MMRRGDVFAGFVVERELGRGGMGAVYAARDRRLPRLTALKLMHRDLFADHEIRTRFEREADLVAQLDHPNIITVYDRGLEEERLWIAMQFVDGVDAAAVPTAQLGTDRIAQILAQTASALDYAHRQGVLHRDVKPANILLSRTAGVGAGFDERVVLTDFGIAKLLDDTGGLTRTGQFTATIAYASPEQLSSAPLDHRGDQYSLACTVFRLLTGTGPFDAPNPATVMLGHLNAVPPRASTHRAAVPPAVDTVLAKAMAKEPARRFASCSDFAAAFAEAVDHRRAHTGPASTGSPRTGAQPASGRLAGGSAPEQHSGNDIRGLAAPSTRAPTPGHHAPEHRSGNDIRGHAAPSTGAASRPPSHRGADPAGRLDPTARELSPADRGPRIDIRHPDRHGGPPVSGPATGVDRPEHPRTGGDARANAASVWLNAVHGCLLGGAIGDALGAPVETRTLRQIRDRYGPLGITADADNLRISEETQLTAFTVEALIRGSVRARAKGIGGATMGLLQQGMLVWLRGQVVELPDQPFTLHSSLSAYPELIEQRGVANSVYTALRAAAARRAPTHPLGTREAPINTSKGSGAVMRAAPCGFGYAADRAGTATGAIFELGCDAAALTHGHPSGWLPAGTLAALIYQLVRGNDTRTALARARAELSTYPEHEETSAALDAAAALAGAIARAGRAPTAEEVESLGQGWIGPEALAIAVFAVLAAEFRGGASHDIVRTGLLLAVNHSGDSDATGAIAGSLLGARYGRPALPRRWSDTIDARRVLDRLATDYCTEFGLTPPRDDHGQPTDDWYARYPA
;
A
#
# COMPACT_ATOMS: atom_id res chain seq x y z
N MET A 1 -22.03 23.72 -2.47
CA MET A 1 -23.26 22.99 -2.83
C MET A 1 -24.10 23.89 -3.72
N MET A 2 -24.51 23.38 -4.90
CA MET A 2 -25.43 24.11 -5.76
C MET A 2 -26.88 23.87 -5.31
N ARG A 3 -27.71 24.90 -5.40
CA ARG A 3 -29.12 24.85 -5.00
C ARG A 3 -30.01 24.83 -6.24
N ARG A 4 -31.26 24.42 -6.08
CA ARG A 4 -32.24 24.50 -7.16
C ARG A 4 -32.36 25.94 -7.66
N GLY A 5 -32.23 26.11 -8.98
CA GLY A 5 -32.25 27.41 -9.65
C GLY A 5 -30.87 28.05 -9.88
N ASP A 6 -29.80 27.52 -9.24
CA ASP A 6 -28.44 28.00 -9.52
C ASP A 6 -28.10 27.75 -10.98
N VAL A 7 -27.33 28.66 -11.58
CA VAL A 7 -26.84 28.55 -12.95
C VAL A 7 -25.35 28.31 -12.96
N PHE A 8 -24.92 27.26 -13.65
CA PHE A 8 -23.51 26.92 -13.79
C PHE A 8 -23.25 26.41 -15.22
N ALA A 9 -22.24 26.92 -15.89
CA ALA A 9 -21.84 26.56 -17.26
C ALA A 9 -23.02 26.58 -18.27
N GLY A 10 -24.00 27.45 -18.07
CA GLY A 10 -25.20 27.53 -18.92
C GLY A 10 -26.31 26.52 -18.58
N PHE A 11 -26.14 25.73 -17.51
CA PHE A 11 -27.15 24.77 -17.03
C PHE A 11 -27.84 25.31 -15.77
N VAL A 12 -29.17 25.12 -15.66
CA VAL A 12 -29.96 25.47 -14.48
C VAL A 12 -30.17 24.22 -13.64
N VAL A 13 -29.63 24.20 -12.40
CA VAL A 13 -29.72 23.06 -11.49
C VAL A 13 -31.17 22.86 -11.04
N GLU A 14 -31.68 21.62 -11.15
CA GLU A 14 -32.99 21.23 -10.67
C GLU A 14 -32.92 20.50 -9.33
N ARG A 15 -32.01 19.51 -9.22
CA ARG A 15 -31.80 18.75 -7.97
C ARG A 15 -30.45 18.04 -8.00
N GLU A 16 -29.90 17.67 -6.84
CA GLU A 16 -28.77 16.78 -6.70
C GLU A 16 -29.22 15.34 -7.01
N LEU A 17 -28.44 14.60 -7.81
CA LEU A 17 -28.65 13.20 -8.13
C LEU A 17 -27.83 12.30 -7.24
N GLY A 18 -26.59 12.72 -6.90
CA GLY A 18 -25.71 11.99 -6.04
C GLY A 18 -24.42 12.75 -5.76
N ARG A 19 -23.71 12.32 -4.72
CA ARG A 19 -22.43 12.89 -4.32
C ARG A 19 -21.43 11.78 -4.03
N GLY A 20 -20.23 11.93 -4.53
CA GLY A 20 -19.12 10.99 -4.33
C GLY A 20 -17.83 11.71 -4.05
N GLY A 21 -16.73 10.97 -3.83
CA GLY A 21 -15.43 11.53 -3.51
C GLY A 21 -14.80 12.40 -4.59
N MET A 22 -15.27 12.30 -5.83
CA MET A 22 -14.74 13.09 -6.96
C MET A 22 -15.57 14.32 -7.27
N GLY A 23 -16.74 14.46 -6.65
CA GLY A 23 -17.62 15.58 -6.89
C GLY A 23 -19.09 15.27 -6.68
N ALA A 24 -19.96 16.07 -7.27
CA ALA A 24 -21.41 15.93 -7.19
C ALA A 24 -22.04 15.93 -8.57
N VAL A 25 -23.13 15.14 -8.74
CA VAL A 25 -23.90 15.06 -9.98
C VAL A 25 -25.27 15.72 -9.73
N TYR A 26 -25.67 16.59 -10.63
CA TYR A 26 -26.94 17.31 -10.56
C TYR A 26 -27.78 17.03 -11.79
N ALA A 27 -29.10 16.87 -11.63
CA ALA A 27 -30.03 17.05 -12.74
C ALA A 27 -30.11 18.53 -13.03
N ALA A 28 -29.80 18.92 -14.23
CA ALA A 28 -29.78 20.32 -14.67
C ALA A 28 -30.40 20.47 -16.07
N ARG A 29 -31.10 21.59 -16.30
CA ARG A 29 -31.71 21.92 -17.59
C ARG A 29 -30.76 22.77 -18.42
N ASP A 30 -30.47 22.31 -19.61
CA ASP A 30 -29.71 23.07 -20.58
C ASP A 30 -30.52 24.33 -20.99
N ARG A 31 -29.92 25.52 -20.89
CA ARG A 31 -30.59 26.78 -21.21
C ARG A 31 -30.77 27.00 -22.71
N ARG A 32 -29.98 26.35 -23.55
CA ARG A 32 -29.98 26.46 -24.99
C ARG A 32 -30.83 25.39 -25.66
N LEU A 33 -30.95 24.21 -25.04
CA LEU A 33 -31.69 23.08 -25.57
C LEU A 33 -32.72 22.59 -24.54
N PRO A 34 -33.97 22.25 -24.97
CA PRO A 34 -35.04 21.84 -24.06
C PRO A 34 -34.88 20.40 -23.59
N ARG A 35 -33.75 20.11 -22.91
CA ARG A 35 -33.43 18.79 -22.37
C ARG A 35 -32.96 18.84 -20.93
N LEU A 36 -33.22 17.74 -20.19
CA LEU A 36 -32.64 17.48 -18.88
C LEU A 36 -31.30 16.76 -19.07
N THR A 37 -30.30 17.19 -18.32
CA THR A 37 -28.90 16.76 -18.44
C THR A 37 -28.39 16.36 -17.06
N ALA A 38 -27.56 15.34 -16.94
CA ALA A 38 -26.80 15.06 -15.76
C ALA A 38 -25.49 15.87 -15.79
N LEU A 39 -25.34 16.83 -14.87
CA LEU A 39 -24.17 17.70 -14.77
C LEU A 39 -23.29 17.22 -13.63
N LYS A 40 -22.15 16.63 -13.95
CA LYS A 40 -21.14 16.16 -12.98
C LYS A 40 -20.13 17.28 -12.75
N LEU A 41 -20.01 17.74 -11.51
CA LEU A 41 -19.07 18.77 -11.08
C LEU A 41 -17.98 18.13 -10.26
N MET A 42 -16.72 18.28 -10.69
CA MET A 42 -15.57 17.76 -9.97
C MET A 42 -15.23 18.65 -8.77
N HIS A 43 -14.50 18.11 -7.79
CA HIS A 43 -13.97 18.90 -6.67
C HIS A 43 -12.98 19.96 -7.16
N ARG A 44 -12.96 21.14 -6.52
CA ARG A 44 -12.06 22.24 -6.87
C ARG A 44 -10.57 21.86 -6.75
N ASP A 45 -10.25 21.01 -5.79
CA ASP A 45 -8.88 20.55 -5.54
C ASP A 45 -8.24 19.87 -6.76
N LEU A 46 -9.06 19.30 -7.66
CA LEU A 46 -8.61 18.67 -8.90
C LEU A 46 -8.24 19.66 -10.00
N PHE A 47 -8.59 20.93 -9.83
CA PHE A 47 -8.27 21.98 -10.79
C PHE A 47 -6.81 22.46 -10.70
N ALA A 48 -6.21 22.42 -9.52
CA ALA A 48 -4.87 22.96 -9.26
C ALA A 48 -3.77 22.24 -10.07
N ASP A 49 -3.99 20.98 -10.42
CA ASP A 49 -3.03 20.14 -11.14
C ASP A 49 -3.24 20.22 -12.66
N HIS A 50 -2.23 20.72 -13.36
CA HIS A 50 -2.26 20.88 -14.83
C HIS A 50 -2.30 19.51 -15.54
N GLU A 51 -1.64 18.49 -15.01
CA GLU A 51 -1.59 17.17 -15.62
C GLU A 51 -2.96 16.48 -15.50
N ILE A 52 -3.61 16.61 -14.34
CA ILE A 52 -4.98 16.11 -14.10
C ILE A 52 -5.94 16.75 -15.10
N ARG A 53 -5.85 18.07 -15.33
CA ARG A 53 -6.73 18.77 -16.30
C ARG A 53 -6.53 18.25 -17.70
N THR A 54 -5.29 18.14 -18.15
CA THR A 54 -4.98 17.69 -19.52
C THR A 54 -5.45 16.25 -19.75
N ARG A 55 -5.29 15.38 -18.77
CA ARG A 55 -5.77 13.99 -18.81
C ARG A 55 -7.30 13.95 -18.81
N PHE A 56 -7.96 14.71 -17.94
CA PHE A 56 -9.42 14.81 -17.88
C PHE A 56 -10.01 15.23 -19.23
N GLU A 57 -9.46 16.26 -19.87
CA GLU A 57 -9.91 16.75 -21.17
C GLU A 57 -9.76 15.66 -22.25
N ARG A 58 -8.60 14.99 -22.28
CA ARG A 58 -8.34 13.92 -23.24
C ARG A 58 -9.27 12.71 -23.07
N GLU A 59 -9.49 12.27 -21.84
CA GLU A 59 -10.36 11.11 -21.57
C GLU A 59 -11.85 11.46 -21.85
N ALA A 60 -12.28 12.67 -21.46
CA ALA A 60 -13.63 13.11 -21.78
C ALA A 60 -13.87 13.17 -23.30
N ASP A 61 -12.87 13.58 -24.10
CA ASP A 61 -12.94 13.56 -25.55
C ASP A 61 -13.04 12.14 -26.13
N LEU A 62 -12.31 11.19 -25.57
CA LEU A 62 -12.40 9.79 -25.99
C LEU A 62 -13.77 9.19 -25.67
N VAL A 63 -14.31 9.46 -24.48
CA VAL A 63 -15.65 8.98 -24.10
C VAL A 63 -16.75 9.66 -24.92
N ALA A 64 -16.59 10.93 -25.28
CA ALA A 64 -17.58 11.65 -26.11
C ALA A 64 -17.70 11.09 -27.54
N GLN A 65 -16.71 10.34 -28.02
CA GLN A 65 -16.75 9.67 -29.33
C GLN A 65 -17.46 8.32 -29.30
N LEU A 66 -17.80 7.80 -28.08
CA LEU A 66 -18.49 6.52 -27.97
C LEU A 66 -20.01 6.71 -28.25
N ASP A 67 -20.50 6.06 -29.29
CA ASP A 67 -21.93 6.02 -29.62
C ASP A 67 -22.45 4.58 -29.54
N HIS A 68 -23.09 4.25 -28.43
CA HIS A 68 -23.65 2.93 -28.19
C HIS A 68 -24.89 3.03 -27.27
N PRO A 69 -25.97 2.26 -27.49
CA PRO A 69 -27.22 2.38 -26.73
C PRO A 69 -27.06 2.12 -25.25
N ASN A 70 -26.04 1.37 -24.84
CA ASN A 70 -25.76 1.01 -23.45
C ASN A 70 -24.56 1.78 -22.87
N ILE A 71 -24.09 2.86 -23.50
CA ILE A 71 -23.07 3.79 -22.97
C ILE A 71 -23.72 5.17 -22.77
N ILE A 72 -23.33 5.83 -21.67
CA ILE A 72 -23.79 7.19 -21.39
C ILE A 72 -23.26 8.15 -22.45
N THR A 73 -24.15 8.97 -23.03
CA THR A 73 -23.74 9.97 -24.01
C THR A 73 -23.22 11.21 -23.30
N VAL A 74 -21.99 11.62 -23.60
CA VAL A 74 -21.39 12.88 -23.13
C VAL A 74 -21.79 13.98 -24.15
N TYR A 75 -22.34 15.08 -23.65
CA TYR A 75 -22.80 16.20 -24.46
C TYR A 75 -21.83 17.35 -24.55
N ASP A 76 -21.18 17.66 -23.42
CA ASP A 76 -20.29 18.80 -23.31
C ASP A 76 -19.39 18.63 -22.08
N ARG A 77 -18.27 19.34 -22.03
CA ARG A 77 -17.33 19.39 -20.92
C ARG A 77 -16.71 20.78 -20.84
N GLY A 78 -16.16 21.12 -19.72
CA GLY A 78 -15.47 22.41 -19.60
C GLY A 78 -14.94 22.68 -18.22
N LEU A 79 -14.51 23.93 -18.10
CA LEU A 79 -14.00 24.52 -16.88
C LEU A 79 -14.75 25.81 -16.60
N GLU A 80 -15.33 25.94 -15.39
CA GLU A 80 -15.98 27.16 -14.93
C GLU A 80 -15.81 27.31 -13.41
N GLU A 81 -15.54 28.50 -12.93
CA GLU A 81 -15.30 28.80 -11.51
C GLU A 81 -14.27 27.86 -10.84
N GLU A 82 -13.15 27.57 -11.52
CA GLU A 82 -12.12 26.62 -11.04
C GLU A 82 -12.64 25.20 -10.79
N ARG A 83 -13.67 24.78 -11.53
CA ARG A 83 -14.23 23.43 -11.47
C ARG A 83 -14.33 22.82 -12.86
N LEU A 84 -13.80 21.62 -12.98
CA LEU A 84 -14.02 20.76 -14.13
C LEU A 84 -15.44 20.20 -14.07
N TRP A 85 -16.12 20.17 -15.22
CA TRP A 85 -17.47 19.66 -15.32
C TRP A 85 -17.69 18.85 -16.61
N ILE A 86 -18.66 17.92 -16.54
CA ILE A 86 -19.12 17.13 -17.69
C ILE A 86 -20.64 17.18 -17.68
N ALA A 87 -21.23 17.49 -18.83
CA ALA A 87 -22.65 17.37 -19.10
C ALA A 87 -22.92 16.11 -19.91
N MET A 88 -23.78 15.23 -19.40
CA MET A 88 -24.07 13.94 -19.98
C MET A 88 -25.55 13.64 -19.98
N GLN A 89 -25.95 12.60 -20.70
CA GLN A 89 -27.33 12.13 -20.75
C GLN A 89 -27.90 11.94 -19.34
N PHE A 90 -29.05 12.52 -19.08
CA PHE A 90 -29.86 12.18 -17.92
C PHE A 90 -30.57 10.85 -18.15
N VAL A 91 -30.34 9.87 -17.29
CA VAL A 91 -31.01 8.56 -17.30
C VAL A 91 -32.01 8.55 -16.15
N ASP A 92 -33.31 8.45 -16.47
CA ASP A 92 -34.35 8.29 -15.44
C ASP A 92 -34.38 6.82 -14.99
N GLY A 93 -33.79 6.56 -13.81
CA GLY A 93 -33.62 5.20 -13.29
C GLY A 93 -32.84 5.18 -11.98
N VAL A 94 -32.38 4.00 -11.65
CA VAL A 94 -31.55 3.75 -10.45
C VAL A 94 -30.26 3.05 -10.86
N ASP A 95 -29.20 3.19 -10.07
CA ASP A 95 -28.03 2.36 -10.25
C ASP A 95 -28.26 0.91 -9.75
N ALA A 96 -27.48 -0.04 -10.29
CA ALA A 96 -27.63 -1.45 -9.95
C ALA A 96 -27.24 -1.76 -8.49
N ALA A 97 -26.45 -0.90 -7.80
CA ALA A 97 -26.12 -1.05 -6.39
C ALA A 97 -27.31 -0.74 -5.48
N ALA A 98 -28.22 0.15 -5.92
CA ALA A 98 -29.42 0.51 -5.17
C ALA A 98 -30.54 -0.55 -5.25
N VAL A 99 -30.44 -1.54 -6.15
CA VAL A 99 -31.46 -2.59 -6.31
C VAL A 99 -31.21 -3.71 -5.29
N PRO A 100 -32.19 -4.01 -4.41
CA PRO A 100 -32.06 -5.11 -3.47
C PRO A 100 -31.82 -6.46 -4.18
N THR A 101 -30.85 -7.24 -3.71
CA THR A 101 -30.47 -8.53 -4.29
C THR A 101 -31.67 -9.50 -4.44
N ALA A 102 -32.65 -9.41 -3.53
CA ALA A 102 -33.89 -10.22 -3.60
C ALA A 102 -34.74 -9.93 -4.85
N GLN A 103 -34.61 -8.74 -5.44
CA GLN A 103 -35.31 -8.31 -6.67
C GLN A 103 -34.51 -8.62 -7.94
N LEU A 104 -33.28 -9.13 -7.79
CA LEU A 104 -32.40 -9.51 -8.90
C LEU A 104 -32.45 -11.02 -9.11
N GLY A 105 -33.35 -11.49 -9.98
CA GLY A 105 -33.33 -12.86 -10.47
C GLY A 105 -32.13 -13.13 -11.39
N THR A 106 -31.71 -14.40 -11.54
CA THR A 106 -30.60 -14.80 -12.41
C THR A 106 -30.81 -14.34 -13.86
N ASP A 107 -32.03 -14.39 -14.36
CA ASP A 107 -32.35 -13.94 -15.73
C ASP A 107 -32.18 -12.43 -15.91
N ARG A 108 -32.64 -11.63 -14.93
CA ARG A 108 -32.42 -10.18 -14.94
C ARG A 108 -30.95 -9.83 -14.88
N ILE A 109 -30.17 -10.55 -14.05
CA ILE A 109 -28.71 -10.36 -13.98
C ILE A 109 -28.06 -10.74 -15.32
N ALA A 110 -28.51 -11.82 -15.99
CA ALA A 110 -28.01 -12.19 -17.30
C ALA A 110 -28.28 -11.08 -18.35
N GLN A 111 -29.45 -10.43 -18.33
CA GLN A 111 -29.77 -9.30 -19.20
C GLN A 111 -28.89 -8.07 -18.88
N ILE A 112 -28.69 -7.73 -17.61
CA ILE A 112 -27.79 -6.65 -17.18
C ILE A 112 -26.37 -6.93 -17.67
N LEU A 113 -25.90 -8.16 -17.47
CA LEU A 113 -24.57 -8.59 -17.90
C LEU A 113 -24.39 -8.49 -19.41
N ALA A 114 -25.36 -8.98 -20.21
CA ALA A 114 -25.30 -8.97 -21.67
C ALA A 114 -25.20 -7.53 -22.23
N GLN A 115 -26.02 -6.61 -21.71
CA GLN A 115 -26.03 -5.23 -22.17
C GLN A 115 -24.75 -4.48 -21.76
N THR A 116 -24.25 -4.71 -20.51
CA THR A 116 -23.00 -4.13 -20.02
C THR A 116 -21.80 -4.69 -20.80
N ALA A 117 -21.78 -5.98 -21.09
CA ALA A 117 -20.73 -6.63 -21.88
C ALA A 117 -20.66 -6.08 -23.30
N SER A 118 -21.82 -5.87 -23.95
CA SER A 118 -21.90 -5.24 -25.29
C SER A 118 -21.30 -3.82 -25.28
N ALA A 119 -21.62 -3.01 -24.27
CA ALA A 119 -21.05 -1.69 -24.07
C ALA A 119 -19.53 -1.70 -23.93
N LEU A 120 -19.03 -2.59 -23.06
CA LEU A 120 -17.58 -2.74 -22.82
C LEU A 120 -16.85 -3.19 -24.08
N ASP A 121 -17.33 -4.23 -24.76
CA ASP A 121 -16.68 -4.73 -25.97
C ASP A 121 -16.69 -3.69 -27.11
N TYR A 122 -17.72 -2.84 -27.16
CA TYR A 122 -17.72 -1.71 -28.08
C TYR A 122 -16.64 -0.69 -27.75
N ALA A 123 -16.53 -0.26 -26.48
CA ALA A 123 -15.51 0.69 -26.04
C ALA A 123 -14.09 0.13 -26.24
N HIS A 124 -13.87 -1.16 -25.96
CA HIS A 124 -12.59 -1.84 -26.15
C HIS A 124 -12.14 -1.85 -27.61
N ARG A 125 -13.05 -2.04 -28.56
CA ARG A 125 -12.74 -1.94 -30.01
C ARG A 125 -12.33 -0.52 -30.44
N GLN A 126 -12.77 0.50 -29.69
CA GLN A 126 -12.36 1.91 -29.89
C GLN A 126 -11.08 2.25 -29.08
N GLY A 127 -10.45 1.27 -28.43
CA GLY A 127 -9.25 1.49 -27.61
C GLY A 127 -9.52 2.12 -26.25
N VAL A 128 -10.77 2.18 -25.80
CA VAL A 128 -11.18 2.78 -24.51
C VAL A 128 -11.45 1.68 -23.50
N LEU A 129 -10.74 1.71 -22.36
CA LEU A 129 -10.99 0.85 -21.19
C LEU A 129 -11.83 1.60 -20.14
N HIS A 130 -12.77 0.89 -19.50
CA HIS A 130 -13.62 1.50 -18.48
C HIS A 130 -12.89 1.68 -17.13
N ARG A 131 -12.12 0.71 -16.71
CA ARG A 131 -11.26 0.68 -15.51
C ARG A 131 -11.99 0.75 -14.14
N ASP A 132 -13.29 1.02 -14.10
CA ASP A 132 -14.08 1.14 -12.84
C ASP A 132 -15.49 0.51 -13.00
N VAL A 133 -15.57 -0.74 -13.51
CA VAL A 133 -16.84 -1.45 -13.67
C VAL A 133 -17.32 -1.94 -12.30
N LYS A 134 -18.44 -1.33 -11.83
CA LYS A 134 -19.07 -1.66 -10.54
C LYS A 134 -20.58 -1.39 -10.61
N PRO A 135 -21.39 -1.96 -9.68
CA PRO A 135 -22.84 -1.79 -9.73
C PRO A 135 -23.32 -0.33 -9.72
N ALA A 136 -22.62 0.57 -9.00
CA ALA A 136 -22.96 2.00 -8.96
C ALA A 136 -22.78 2.73 -10.29
N ASN A 137 -21.97 2.18 -11.22
CA ASN A 137 -21.74 2.75 -12.55
C ASN A 137 -22.61 2.11 -13.64
N ILE A 138 -23.57 1.26 -13.27
CA ILE A 138 -24.54 0.60 -14.16
C ILE A 138 -25.93 1.14 -13.84
N LEU A 139 -26.45 2.02 -14.70
CA LEU A 139 -27.77 2.63 -14.54
C LEU A 139 -28.84 1.75 -15.20
N LEU A 140 -29.95 1.52 -14.49
CA LEU A 140 -31.09 0.72 -14.89
C LEU A 140 -32.29 1.64 -15.10
N SER A 141 -32.73 1.81 -16.35
CA SER A 141 -33.86 2.66 -16.74
C SER A 141 -35.00 1.82 -17.27
N ARG A 142 -36.20 2.03 -16.76
CA ARG A 142 -37.42 1.39 -17.26
C ARG A 142 -37.95 2.17 -18.46
N THR A 143 -37.87 1.60 -19.65
CA THR A 143 -38.53 2.12 -20.80
C THR A 143 -39.93 1.48 -20.86
N ALA A 144 -40.99 2.31 -21.01
CA ALA A 144 -42.32 1.78 -21.29
C ALA A 144 -42.31 1.17 -22.69
N GLY A 145 -42.15 -0.16 -22.76
CA GLY A 145 -42.23 -0.91 -24.04
C GLY A 145 -43.69 -0.97 -24.56
N VAL A 146 -43.87 -0.89 -25.86
CA VAL A 146 -45.12 -1.15 -26.57
C VAL A 146 -45.33 -2.68 -26.58
N GLY A 147 -45.79 -3.25 -25.44
CA GLY A 147 -46.03 -4.69 -25.26
C GLY A 147 -46.03 -5.05 -23.78
N ALA A 148 -46.60 -6.20 -23.38
CA ALA A 148 -46.75 -6.61 -21.98
C ALA A 148 -45.44 -7.01 -21.25
N GLY A 149 -44.25 -6.54 -21.73
CA GLY A 149 -42.94 -6.71 -21.14
C GLY A 149 -42.26 -5.39 -20.84
N PHE A 150 -41.69 -5.23 -19.65
CA PHE A 150 -40.80 -4.11 -19.32
C PHE A 150 -39.42 -4.38 -19.93
N ASP A 151 -39.03 -3.66 -20.97
CA ASP A 151 -37.65 -3.64 -21.45
C ASP A 151 -36.82 -2.73 -20.52
N GLU A 152 -35.97 -3.34 -19.69
CA GLU A 152 -35.03 -2.62 -18.87
C GLU A 152 -33.81 -2.26 -19.74
N ARG A 153 -33.56 -0.96 -19.93
CA ARG A 153 -32.35 -0.46 -20.59
C ARG A 153 -31.23 -0.30 -19.55
N VAL A 154 -30.10 -0.89 -19.84
CA VAL A 154 -28.86 -0.75 -19.04
C VAL A 154 -27.97 0.30 -19.69
N VAL A 155 -27.44 1.26 -18.91
CA VAL A 155 -26.55 2.29 -19.39
C VAL A 155 -25.31 2.34 -18.50
N LEU A 156 -24.14 2.08 -19.07
CA LEU A 156 -22.85 2.15 -18.40
C LEU A 156 -22.36 3.60 -18.37
N THR A 157 -21.97 4.09 -17.18
CA THR A 157 -21.53 5.47 -16.95
C THR A 157 -20.17 5.51 -16.25
N ASP A 158 -19.58 6.70 -16.18
CA ASP A 158 -18.32 6.96 -15.46
C ASP A 158 -17.12 6.16 -15.98
N PHE A 159 -16.95 6.12 -17.32
CA PHE A 159 -15.72 5.62 -17.92
C PHE A 159 -14.50 6.34 -17.34
N GLY A 160 -13.59 5.61 -16.80
CA GLY A 160 -12.22 5.82 -16.33
C GLY A 160 -11.67 7.20 -15.97
N ILE A 161 -12.45 8.28 -16.20
CA ILE A 161 -12.08 9.68 -15.90
C ILE A 161 -11.61 9.85 -14.44
N ALA A 162 -12.07 8.97 -13.59
CA ALA A 162 -11.79 8.95 -12.16
C ALA A 162 -10.43 8.33 -11.79
N LYS A 163 -9.97 7.32 -12.52
CA LYS A 163 -8.71 6.61 -12.23
C LYS A 163 -7.45 7.29 -12.77
N LEU A 164 -7.60 8.28 -13.63
CA LEU A 164 -6.50 9.17 -13.99
C LEU A 164 -5.98 9.98 -12.80
N LEU A 165 -6.82 10.12 -11.77
CA LEU A 165 -6.46 10.75 -10.52
C LEU A 165 -5.72 9.79 -9.58
N ASP A 166 -5.88 8.48 -9.75
CA ASP A 166 -5.18 7.44 -8.98
C ASP A 166 -3.70 7.34 -9.37
N ASP A 167 -3.41 7.50 -10.66
CA ASP A 167 -2.03 7.48 -11.18
C ASP A 167 -1.18 8.69 -10.69
N THR A 168 -1.83 9.74 -10.20
CA THR A 168 -1.17 10.95 -9.67
C THR A 168 -1.11 11.01 -8.14
N GLY A 169 -1.47 9.92 -7.42
CA GLY A 169 -1.40 9.87 -5.95
C GLY A 169 -2.49 10.66 -5.22
N GLY A 170 -3.55 11.12 -5.92
CA GLY A 170 -4.60 11.97 -5.37
C GLY A 170 -5.76 11.25 -4.66
N LEU A 171 -5.81 9.92 -4.65
CA LEU A 171 -7.00 9.15 -4.22
C LEU A 171 -7.07 8.74 -2.76
N THR A 172 -6.16 9.17 -1.93
CA THR A 172 -6.19 8.83 -0.49
C THR A 172 -7.18 9.68 0.32
N ARG A 173 -7.93 10.59 -0.31
CA ARG A 173 -8.75 11.59 0.42
C ARG A 173 -10.13 11.16 0.88
N THR A 174 -10.65 9.99 0.51
CA THR A 174 -12.00 9.58 0.96
C THR A 174 -12.12 8.06 1.07
N GLY A 175 -12.95 7.58 2.00
CA GLY A 175 -13.33 6.16 2.16
C GLY A 175 -13.91 5.45 0.91
N GLN A 176 -13.78 6.06 -0.27
CA GLN A 176 -14.08 5.47 -1.58
C GLN A 176 -13.00 4.53 -2.11
N PHE A 177 -11.77 4.60 -1.58
CA PHE A 177 -10.71 3.67 -1.96
C PHE A 177 -11.14 2.21 -1.73
N THR A 178 -11.77 1.95 -0.59
CA THR A 178 -12.31 0.60 -0.27
C THR A 178 -13.39 0.14 -1.25
N ALA A 179 -14.26 1.06 -1.71
CA ALA A 179 -15.34 0.72 -2.64
C ALA A 179 -14.85 0.42 -4.06
N THR A 180 -13.71 0.98 -4.47
CA THR A 180 -13.11 0.74 -5.79
C THR A 180 -12.25 -0.53 -5.81
N ILE A 181 -11.54 -0.82 -4.72
CA ILE A 181 -10.74 -2.05 -4.57
C ILE A 181 -11.61 -3.31 -4.68
N ALA A 182 -12.84 -3.28 -4.19
CA ALA A 182 -13.75 -4.44 -4.18
C ALA A 182 -14.07 -5.03 -5.57
N TYR A 183 -13.72 -4.32 -6.65
CA TYR A 183 -13.94 -4.74 -8.04
C TYR A 183 -12.67 -4.70 -8.90
N ALA A 184 -11.54 -4.23 -8.36
CA ALA A 184 -10.33 -4.03 -9.13
C ALA A 184 -9.71 -5.37 -9.56
N SER A 185 -9.24 -5.43 -10.81
CA SER A 185 -8.57 -6.63 -11.33
C SER A 185 -7.15 -6.78 -10.73
N PRO A 186 -6.60 -8.00 -10.69
CA PRO A 186 -5.23 -8.25 -10.20
C PRO A 186 -4.19 -7.36 -10.88
N GLU A 187 -4.28 -7.20 -12.20
CA GLU A 187 -3.39 -6.36 -12.99
C GLU A 187 -3.53 -4.86 -12.68
N GLN A 188 -4.74 -4.39 -12.34
CA GLN A 188 -4.93 -3.02 -11.86
C GLN A 188 -4.29 -2.81 -10.49
N LEU A 189 -4.42 -3.77 -9.58
CA LEU A 189 -3.87 -3.70 -8.24
C LEU A 189 -2.34 -3.84 -8.22
N SER A 190 -1.76 -4.53 -9.21
CA SER A 190 -0.32 -4.74 -9.34
C SER A 190 0.36 -3.76 -10.31
N SER A 191 -0.38 -2.76 -10.86
CA SER A 191 0.12 -1.82 -11.88
C SER A 191 0.78 -2.53 -13.08
N ALA A 192 0.27 -3.72 -13.42
CA ALA A 192 0.69 -4.47 -14.60
C ALA A 192 0.00 -3.91 -15.87
N PRO A 193 0.52 -4.20 -17.07
CA PRO A 193 -0.13 -3.79 -18.31
C PRO A 193 -1.60 -4.21 -18.33
N LEU A 194 -2.47 -3.24 -18.54
CA LEU A 194 -3.93 -3.42 -18.49
C LEU A 194 -4.49 -3.55 -19.89
N ASP A 195 -5.27 -4.62 -20.13
CA ASP A 195 -6.07 -4.81 -21.33
C ASP A 195 -7.59 -4.88 -21.01
N HIS A 196 -8.41 -5.12 -22.03
CA HIS A 196 -9.87 -5.25 -21.92
C HIS A 196 -10.34 -6.34 -20.92
N ARG A 197 -9.48 -7.31 -20.60
CA ARG A 197 -9.80 -8.39 -19.65
C ARG A 197 -9.79 -7.89 -18.20
N GLY A 198 -9.20 -6.73 -17.92
CA GLY A 198 -9.32 -6.06 -16.62
C GLY A 198 -10.76 -5.67 -16.34
N ASP A 199 -11.44 -5.06 -17.32
CA ASP A 199 -12.86 -4.71 -17.20
C ASP A 199 -13.76 -5.96 -17.11
N GLN A 200 -13.41 -7.04 -17.81
CA GLN A 200 -14.12 -8.33 -17.68
C GLN A 200 -14.05 -8.90 -16.26
N TYR A 201 -12.88 -8.82 -15.61
CA TYR A 201 -12.74 -9.24 -14.21
C TYR A 201 -13.62 -8.40 -13.28
N SER A 202 -13.58 -7.08 -13.42
CA SER A 202 -14.40 -6.16 -12.64
C SER A 202 -15.90 -6.39 -12.86
N LEU A 203 -16.29 -6.72 -14.10
CA LEU A 203 -17.66 -7.11 -14.45
C LEU A 203 -18.06 -8.42 -13.77
N ALA A 204 -17.17 -9.40 -13.69
CA ALA A 204 -17.43 -10.67 -12.99
C ALA A 204 -17.59 -10.46 -11.47
N CYS A 205 -16.78 -9.61 -10.84
CA CYS A 205 -16.96 -9.21 -9.45
C CYS A 205 -18.30 -8.48 -9.23
N THR A 206 -18.70 -7.63 -10.18
CA THR A 206 -20.00 -6.95 -10.19
C THR A 206 -21.15 -7.96 -10.23
N VAL A 207 -21.10 -8.94 -11.14
CA VAL A 207 -22.11 -10.00 -11.26
C VAL A 207 -22.18 -10.85 -9.99
N PHE A 208 -21.03 -11.19 -9.41
CA PHE A 208 -20.97 -11.92 -8.13
C PHE A 208 -21.74 -11.15 -7.04
N ARG A 209 -21.49 -9.84 -6.91
CA ARG A 209 -22.20 -9.00 -5.94
C ARG A 209 -23.70 -8.91 -6.21
N LEU A 210 -24.12 -8.75 -7.45
CA LEU A 210 -25.54 -8.71 -7.81
C LEU A 210 -26.25 -10.05 -7.47
N LEU A 211 -25.56 -11.19 -7.58
CA LEU A 211 -26.07 -12.51 -7.22
C LEU A 211 -26.15 -12.71 -5.71
N THR A 212 -25.15 -12.30 -4.96
CA THR A 212 -24.95 -12.69 -3.54
C THR A 212 -25.23 -11.57 -2.54
N GLY A 213 -25.17 -10.32 -2.97
CA GLY A 213 -25.27 -9.13 -2.11
C GLY A 213 -23.95 -8.69 -1.49
N THR A 214 -22.87 -9.48 -1.64
CA THR A 214 -21.52 -9.19 -1.15
C THR A 214 -20.50 -9.30 -2.26
N GLY A 215 -19.37 -8.64 -2.15
CA GLY A 215 -18.25 -8.82 -3.08
C GLY A 215 -17.59 -10.20 -2.94
N PRO A 216 -16.84 -10.69 -3.96
CA PRO A 216 -16.19 -11.99 -3.89
C PRO A 216 -15.15 -12.11 -2.78
N PHE A 217 -14.53 -11.00 -2.37
CA PHE A 217 -13.48 -10.96 -1.35
C PHE A 217 -13.74 -9.91 -0.28
N ASP A 218 -15.02 -9.60 -0.02
CA ASP A 218 -15.40 -8.61 1.01
C ASP A 218 -14.80 -8.97 2.37
N ALA A 219 -14.07 -8.03 2.93
CA ALA A 219 -13.47 -8.13 4.26
C ALA A 219 -13.44 -6.75 4.93
N PRO A 220 -13.38 -6.69 6.27
CA PRO A 220 -13.29 -5.41 6.99
C PRO A 220 -12.03 -4.60 6.67
N ASN A 221 -10.92 -5.27 6.35
CA ASN A 221 -9.65 -4.65 5.99
C ASN A 221 -9.50 -4.58 4.45
N PRO A 222 -9.30 -3.39 3.85
CA PRO A 222 -9.07 -3.22 2.41
C PRO A 222 -7.87 -4.01 1.87
N ALA A 223 -6.80 -4.17 2.66
CA ALA A 223 -5.64 -4.97 2.27
C ALA A 223 -6.02 -6.45 2.10
N THR A 224 -6.90 -6.99 2.95
CA THR A 224 -7.43 -8.35 2.80
C THR A 224 -8.28 -8.50 1.55
N VAL A 225 -9.09 -7.49 1.20
CA VAL A 225 -9.85 -7.46 -0.06
C VAL A 225 -8.90 -7.49 -1.25
N MET A 226 -7.86 -6.65 -1.23
CA MET A 226 -6.84 -6.57 -2.28
C MET A 226 -6.09 -7.90 -2.44
N LEU A 227 -5.63 -8.51 -1.33
CA LEU A 227 -4.98 -9.82 -1.36
C LEU A 227 -5.92 -10.91 -1.87
N GLY A 228 -7.21 -10.82 -1.56
CA GLY A 228 -8.25 -11.69 -2.13
C GLY A 228 -8.30 -11.59 -3.66
N HIS A 229 -8.30 -10.37 -4.20
CA HIS A 229 -8.27 -10.15 -5.64
C HIS A 229 -6.97 -10.63 -6.28
N LEU A 230 -5.83 -10.46 -5.63
CA LEU A 230 -4.53 -10.89 -6.16
C LEU A 230 -4.34 -12.41 -6.12
N ASN A 231 -4.72 -13.08 -5.02
CA ASN A 231 -4.24 -14.43 -4.73
C ASN A 231 -5.33 -15.46 -4.42
N ALA A 232 -6.49 -15.07 -3.85
CA ALA A 232 -7.47 -16.04 -3.38
C ALA A 232 -8.30 -16.62 -4.53
N VAL A 233 -8.65 -17.90 -4.39
CA VAL A 233 -9.59 -18.57 -5.30
C VAL A 233 -10.96 -17.88 -5.20
N PRO A 234 -11.62 -17.55 -6.33
CA PRO A 234 -12.96 -16.97 -6.29
C PRO A 234 -13.95 -17.88 -5.55
N PRO A 235 -14.75 -17.32 -4.62
CA PRO A 235 -15.75 -18.10 -3.90
C PRO A 235 -16.88 -18.52 -4.84
N ARG A 236 -17.64 -19.54 -4.42
CA ARG A 236 -18.80 -20.05 -5.17
C ARG A 236 -20.04 -19.23 -4.84
N ALA A 237 -20.65 -18.58 -5.84
CA ALA A 237 -21.88 -17.82 -5.68
C ALA A 237 -23.06 -18.72 -5.22
N SER A 238 -23.09 -19.99 -5.66
CA SER A 238 -24.10 -20.97 -5.26
C SER A 238 -24.10 -21.28 -3.77
N THR A 239 -22.97 -21.11 -3.07
CA THR A 239 -22.91 -21.29 -1.60
C THR A 239 -23.51 -20.11 -0.83
N HIS A 240 -23.56 -18.94 -1.44
CA HIS A 240 -24.16 -17.72 -0.86
C HIS A 240 -25.68 -17.62 -1.15
N ARG A 241 -26.12 -18.16 -2.29
CA ARG A 241 -27.53 -18.11 -2.72
C ARG A 241 -27.92 -19.40 -3.44
N ALA A 242 -28.70 -20.24 -2.78
CA ALA A 242 -29.15 -21.54 -3.31
C ALA A 242 -29.91 -21.48 -4.66
N ALA A 243 -30.43 -20.30 -5.02
CA ALA A 243 -31.07 -20.08 -6.32
C ALA A 243 -30.08 -19.99 -7.49
N VAL A 244 -28.78 -19.81 -7.25
CA VAL A 244 -27.73 -19.73 -8.27
C VAL A 244 -27.35 -21.15 -8.69
N PRO A 245 -27.43 -21.49 -10.02
CA PRO A 245 -26.97 -22.80 -10.51
C PRO A 245 -25.47 -23.00 -10.28
N PRO A 246 -25.00 -24.19 -9.88
CA PRO A 246 -23.58 -24.50 -9.70
C PRO A 246 -22.74 -24.30 -10.96
N ALA A 247 -23.33 -24.41 -12.16
CA ALA A 247 -22.67 -24.12 -13.42
C ALA A 247 -22.16 -22.66 -13.51
N VAL A 248 -22.87 -21.70 -12.89
CA VAL A 248 -22.49 -20.29 -12.80
C VAL A 248 -21.16 -20.10 -12.03
N ASP A 249 -20.88 -20.92 -11.02
CA ASP A 249 -19.62 -20.84 -10.26
C ASP A 249 -18.41 -21.07 -11.16
N THR A 250 -18.50 -22.03 -12.10
CA THR A 250 -17.40 -22.32 -13.06
C THR A 250 -17.17 -21.14 -14.00
N VAL A 251 -18.25 -20.51 -14.48
CA VAL A 251 -18.20 -19.36 -15.38
C VAL A 251 -17.58 -18.15 -14.65
N LEU A 252 -18.02 -17.85 -13.42
CA LEU A 252 -17.47 -16.76 -12.60
C LEU A 252 -16.01 -17.02 -12.24
N ALA A 253 -15.63 -18.25 -11.88
CA ALA A 253 -14.25 -18.60 -11.56
C ALA A 253 -13.32 -18.39 -12.78
N LYS A 254 -13.78 -18.71 -14.00
CA LYS A 254 -13.03 -18.43 -15.23
C LYS A 254 -12.91 -16.91 -15.49
N ALA A 255 -13.99 -16.15 -15.37
CA ALA A 255 -13.97 -14.69 -15.60
C ALA A 255 -13.12 -13.95 -14.55
N MET A 256 -13.04 -14.48 -13.30
CA MET A 256 -12.21 -13.97 -12.22
C MET A 256 -10.84 -14.70 -12.11
N ALA A 257 -10.37 -15.38 -13.16
CA ALA A 257 -9.03 -15.97 -13.18
C ALA A 257 -7.96 -14.89 -12.96
N LYS A 258 -6.94 -15.18 -12.15
CA LYS A 258 -5.90 -14.20 -11.79
C LYS A 258 -5.07 -13.81 -13.01
N GLU A 259 -4.73 -14.76 -13.84
CA GLU A 259 -4.03 -14.54 -15.12
C GLU A 259 -5.04 -14.08 -16.19
N PRO A 260 -4.88 -12.89 -16.81
CA PRO A 260 -5.82 -12.40 -17.84
C PRO A 260 -6.00 -13.37 -19.01
N ALA A 261 -4.92 -14.09 -19.41
CA ALA A 261 -4.96 -15.07 -20.52
C ALA A 261 -5.89 -16.27 -20.27
N ARG A 262 -6.23 -16.56 -19.02
CA ARG A 262 -7.16 -17.66 -18.66
C ARG A 262 -8.62 -17.25 -18.62
N ARG A 263 -8.92 -15.97 -18.80
CA ARG A 263 -10.28 -15.42 -18.85
C ARG A 263 -10.94 -15.67 -20.20
N PHE A 264 -12.13 -15.18 -20.43
CA PHE A 264 -12.79 -15.20 -21.73
C PHE A 264 -12.14 -14.22 -22.70
N ALA A 265 -12.30 -14.45 -23.99
CA ALA A 265 -11.71 -13.59 -25.03
C ALA A 265 -12.38 -12.20 -25.06
N SER A 266 -13.68 -12.11 -24.74
CA SER A 266 -14.44 -10.86 -24.68
C SER A 266 -15.39 -10.85 -23.48
N CYS A 267 -15.93 -9.68 -23.15
CA CYS A 267 -17.00 -9.56 -22.16
C CYS A 267 -18.30 -10.23 -22.64
N SER A 268 -18.58 -10.20 -23.93
CA SER A 268 -19.75 -10.88 -24.54
C SER A 268 -19.63 -12.40 -24.47
N ASP A 269 -18.43 -12.99 -24.62
CA ASP A 269 -18.22 -14.43 -24.43
C ASP A 269 -18.49 -14.85 -22.99
N PHE A 270 -18.07 -14.04 -22.02
CA PHE A 270 -18.42 -14.25 -20.61
C PHE A 270 -19.94 -14.18 -20.40
N ALA A 271 -20.63 -13.18 -20.97
CA ALA A 271 -22.07 -13.03 -20.82
C ALA A 271 -22.84 -14.20 -21.45
N ALA A 272 -22.41 -14.68 -22.61
CA ALA A 272 -23.01 -15.84 -23.28
C ALA A 272 -22.85 -17.11 -22.44
N ALA A 273 -21.65 -17.38 -21.92
CA ALA A 273 -21.41 -18.53 -21.06
C ALA A 273 -22.23 -18.47 -19.75
N PHE A 274 -22.43 -17.27 -19.20
CA PHE A 274 -23.28 -17.06 -18.02
C PHE A 274 -24.74 -17.35 -18.31
N ALA A 275 -25.28 -16.86 -19.43
CA ALA A 275 -26.66 -17.11 -19.85
C ALA A 275 -26.92 -18.60 -20.08
N GLU A 276 -25.99 -19.29 -20.75
CA GLU A 276 -26.05 -20.76 -20.93
C GLU A 276 -26.07 -21.50 -19.59
N ALA A 277 -25.22 -21.12 -18.64
CA ALA A 277 -25.15 -21.70 -17.31
C ALA A 277 -26.44 -21.49 -16.49
N VAL A 278 -27.16 -20.39 -16.72
CA VAL A 278 -28.49 -20.12 -16.13
C VAL A 278 -29.57 -20.97 -16.79
N ASP A 279 -29.57 -21.11 -18.14
CA ASP A 279 -30.60 -21.81 -18.90
C ASP A 279 -30.55 -23.32 -18.72
N HIS A 280 -29.39 -23.93 -18.48
CA HIS A 280 -29.27 -25.36 -18.17
C HIS A 280 -30.16 -25.82 -17.01
N ARG A 281 -30.55 -24.96 -16.09
CA ARG A 281 -31.52 -25.24 -15.03
C ARG A 281 -32.94 -25.43 -15.57
N ARG A 282 -33.35 -24.71 -16.60
CA ARG A 282 -34.69 -24.80 -17.20
C ARG A 282 -34.93 -26.13 -17.90
N ALA A 283 -33.89 -26.69 -18.53
CA ALA A 283 -33.96 -27.98 -19.22
C ALA A 283 -34.13 -29.16 -18.23
N HIS A 284 -33.70 -29.03 -16.95
CA HIS A 284 -33.82 -30.09 -15.93
C HIS A 284 -35.02 -29.89 -14.97
N THR A 285 -35.77 -28.78 -15.07
CA THR A 285 -36.94 -28.50 -14.21
C THR A 285 -38.23 -28.33 -15.04
N GLY A 286 -38.28 -28.85 -16.27
CA GLY A 286 -39.49 -28.93 -17.09
C GLY A 286 -40.60 -29.71 -16.34
N PRO A 287 -41.88 -29.28 -16.43
CA PRO A 287 -42.96 -29.93 -15.70
C PRO A 287 -43.09 -31.36 -16.13
N ALA A 288 -43.11 -32.30 -15.15
CA ALA A 288 -43.49 -33.67 -15.37
C ALA A 288 -44.87 -33.70 -16.05
N SER A 289 -44.92 -34.15 -17.32
CA SER A 289 -46.15 -34.32 -18.03
C SER A 289 -47.03 -35.34 -17.29
N THR A 290 -48.09 -34.85 -16.71
CA THR A 290 -49.22 -35.70 -16.23
C THR A 290 -49.91 -36.29 -17.45
N GLY A 291 -49.47 -37.46 -17.92
CA GLY A 291 -50.18 -38.30 -18.86
C GLY A 291 -51.14 -39.14 -18.09
N SER A 292 -52.43 -38.85 -18.19
CA SER A 292 -53.51 -39.71 -17.76
C SER A 292 -53.53 -41.06 -18.54
N PRO A 293 -53.69 -42.21 -17.88
CA PRO A 293 -53.83 -43.47 -18.58
C PRO A 293 -55.31 -43.74 -18.97
N ARG A 294 -55.52 -44.07 -20.23
CA ARG A 294 -56.72 -44.60 -20.73
C ARG A 294 -56.81 -46.15 -20.38
N THR A 295 -57.94 -46.50 -19.77
CA THR A 295 -58.57 -47.78 -19.49
C THR A 295 -58.37 -48.90 -20.50
N GLY A 296 -58.21 -50.14 -20.00
CA GLY A 296 -58.53 -51.37 -20.71
C GLY A 296 -58.08 -52.69 -20.05
N ALA A 297 -59.07 -53.36 -19.38
CA ALA A 297 -59.24 -54.78 -19.19
C ALA A 297 -58.31 -55.69 -18.31
N GLN A 298 -58.87 -56.12 -17.22
CA GLN A 298 -58.58 -57.37 -16.44
C GLN A 298 -58.66 -58.69 -17.25
N PRO A 299 -58.31 -59.94 -16.70
CA PRO A 299 -58.24 -60.31 -15.29
C PRO A 299 -57.20 -61.41 -14.90
N ALA A 300 -57.18 -61.70 -13.60
CA ALA A 300 -57.07 -62.96 -12.91
C ALA A 300 -55.81 -63.39 -12.14
N SER A 301 -56.01 -63.42 -10.84
CA SER A 301 -55.80 -64.48 -9.83
C SER A 301 -54.37 -64.77 -9.34
N GLY A 302 -54.32 -64.78 -7.98
CA GLY A 302 -53.47 -65.66 -7.15
C GLY A 302 -52.96 -65.03 -5.87
N ARG A 303 -53.70 -64.86 -4.81
CA ARG A 303 -53.59 -65.43 -3.42
C ARG A 303 -52.13 -65.70 -3.00
N LEU A 304 -51.59 -65.33 -1.82
CA LEU A 304 -52.04 -65.30 -0.44
C LEU A 304 -50.91 -64.69 0.44
N ALA A 305 -51.38 -63.97 1.46
CA ALA A 305 -51.05 -63.97 2.89
C ALA A 305 -49.64 -63.51 3.34
N GLY A 306 -49.56 -62.62 4.16
CA GLY A 306 -49.78 -62.25 5.53
C GLY A 306 -48.51 -61.68 6.07
N GLY A 307 -48.43 -60.77 6.96
CA GLY A 307 -49.16 -60.27 8.01
C GLY A 307 -48.31 -59.24 8.79
N SER A 308 -49.05 -58.33 9.33
CA SER A 308 -48.82 -57.65 10.63
C SER A 308 -47.70 -56.65 10.81
N ALA A 309 -48.15 -55.42 10.95
CA ALA A 309 -47.60 -54.42 11.88
C ALA A 309 -47.87 -54.82 13.33
N PRO A 310 -47.44 -54.24 14.41
CA PRO A 310 -47.48 -52.75 14.67
C PRO A 310 -46.36 -52.12 15.56
N GLU A 311 -46.44 -50.78 15.61
CA GLU A 311 -46.35 -49.88 16.78
C GLU A 311 -45.07 -49.69 17.61
N GLN A 312 -44.68 -48.41 17.61
CA GLN A 312 -44.55 -47.43 18.70
C GLN A 312 -43.55 -47.68 19.85
N HIS A 313 -42.70 -46.79 20.13
CA HIS A 313 -42.65 -45.81 21.23
C HIS A 313 -41.27 -45.18 21.45
N SER A 314 -41.25 -43.92 21.44
CA SER A 314 -40.68 -42.88 22.39
C SER A 314 -39.51 -43.25 23.31
N GLY A 315 -38.61 -42.27 23.47
CA GLY A 315 -38.08 -41.90 24.77
C GLY A 315 -36.59 -41.73 24.88
N ASN A 316 -36.20 -40.49 24.96
CA ASN A 316 -35.28 -39.89 25.93
C ASN A 316 -33.96 -40.54 26.37
N ASP A 317 -32.98 -39.65 26.33
CA ASP A 317 -32.05 -39.26 27.39
C ASP A 317 -30.67 -39.91 27.61
N ILE A 318 -29.68 -39.03 27.52
CA ILE A 318 -28.59 -38.74 28.46
C ILE A 318 -27.27 -39.53 28.44
N ARG A 319 -26.21 -38.71 28.26
CA ARG A 319 -24.86 -38.78 28.84
C ARG A 319 -23.88 -39.90 28.47
N GLY A 320 -22.77 -39.50 27.93
CA GLY A 320 -21.57 -39.30 28.76
C GLY A 320 -20.34 -40.09 28.32
N LEU A 321 -19.25 -39.42 28.16
CA LEU A 321 -17.88 -39.80 28.52
C LEU A 321 -16.97 -40.63 27.59
N ALA A 322 -15.83 -40.02 27.32
CA ALA A 322 -14.46 -40.51 27.36
C ALA A 322 -13.85 -41.20 26.12
N ALA A 323 -12.77 -40.60 25.68
CA ALA A 323 -11.69 -41.24 24.92
C ALA A 323 -11.00 -42.35 25.75
N PRO A 324 -10.20 -43.25 25.14
CA PRO A 324 -8.78 -42.92 24.94
C PRO A 324 -8.09 -43.55 23.69
N SER A 325 -7.10 -42.77 23.22
CA SER A 325 -5.75 -43.15 22.81
C SER A 325 -5.39 -44.63 22.51
N THR A 326 -4.67 -44.86 21.39
CA THR A 326 -3.28 -45.36 21.35
C THR A 326 -2.85 -45.80 19.95
N ARG A 327 -1.70 -45.27 19.54
CA ARG A 327 -0.48 -45.90 18.99
C ARG A 327 -0.49 -46.50 17.56
N ALA A 328 0.45 -45.93 16.82
CA ALA A 328 1.16 -46.45 15.63
C ALA A 328 1.86 -47.78 15.94
N PRO A 329 2.25 -48.53 14.86
CA PRO A 329 3.68 -48.56 14.55
C PRO A 329 4.03 -48.60 13.05
N THR A 330 5.16 -47.97 12.71
CA THR A 330 6.08 -48.34 11.61
C THR A 330 6.97 -49.49 12.11
N PRO A 331 7.74 -50.28 11.30
CA PRO A 331 8.57 -49.94 10.16
C PRO A 331 8.79 -51.06 9.10
N GLY A 332 9.65 -50.77 8.10
CA GLY A 332 10.45 -51.86 7.47
C GLY A 332 10.76 -51.67 5.99
N HIS A 333 11.93 -51.16 5.75
CA HIS A 333 12.90 -51.43 4.68
C HIS A 333 12.58 -52.41 3.57
N HIS A 334 12.87 -52.04 2.29
CA HIS A 334 13.97 -52.61 1.47
C HIS A 334 14.04 -51.94 0.09
N ALA A 335 15.22 -51.37 -0.21
CA ALA A 335 15.69 -51.23 -1.58
C ALA A 335 16.29 -52.59 -2.08
N PRO A 336 16.47 -52.86 -3.40
CA PRO A 336 17.81 -52.70 -3.90
C PRO A 336 17.97 -52.09 -5.30
N GLU A 337 19.20 -51.66 -5.51
CA GLU A 337 19.88 -51.23 -6.73
C GLU A 337 19.83 -52.26 -7.88
N HIS A 338 20.02 -51.78 -9.12
CA HIS A 338 21.03 -52.16 -10.12
C HIS A 338 20.72 -51.39 -11.42
N ARG A 339 21.60 -50.48 -11.84
CA ARG A 339 22.80 -50.56 -12.67
C ARG A 339 22.56 -50.85 -14.17
N SER A 340 23.21 -49.92 -14.93
CA SER A 340 23.86 -50.03 -16.21
C SER A 340 22.99 -50.03 -17.46
N GLY A 341 23.26 -49.37 -18.51
CA GLY A 341 24.45 -48.73 -19.08
C GLY A 341 24.32 -48.72 -20.60
N ASN A 342 25.08 -47.90 -21.21
CA ASN A 342 25.53 -47.85 -22.63
C ASN A 342 24.53 -47.30 -23.67
N ASP A 343 24.90 -46.13 -24.17
CA ASP A 343 25.75 -45.87 -25.36
C ASP A 343 25.17 -46.33 -26.71
N ILE A 344 25.13 -45.41 -27.66
CA ILE A 344 25.82 -45.37 -28.94
C ILE A 344 25.15 -44.34 -29.91
N ARG A 345 25.92 -43.29 -30.25
CA ARG A 345 26.19 -42.72 -31.59
C ARG A 345 25.07 -42.77 -32.65
N GLY A 346 24.79 -41.76 -33.40
CA GLY A 346 25.59 -40.72 -34.04
C GLY A 346 25.02 -40.42 -35.43
N HIS A 347 25.53 -39.41 -36.05
CA HIS A 347 25.38 -38.96 -37.46
C HIS A 347 24.28 -37.96 -37.74
N ALA A 348 24.66 -36.72 -37.96
CA ALA A 348 25.28 -36.10 -39.13
C ALA A 348 24.26 -35.41 -40.02
N ALA A 349 24.48 -34.14 -40.20
CA ALA A 349 23.88 -33.26 -41.21
C ALA A 349 24.24 -33.71 -42.64
N PRO A 350 23.70 -33.13 -43.70
CA PRO A 350 24.12 -31.80 -44.16
C PRO A 350 22.98 -30.93 -44.82
N SER A 351 23.12 -29.65 -44.63
CA SER A 351 23.50 -28.57 -45.60
C SER A 351 22.65 -28.38 -46.85
N THR A 352 22.32 -27.18 -47.11
CA THR A 352 22.43 -26.23 -48.26
C THR A 352 21.17 -25.37 -48.31
N GLY A 353 21.18 -24.11 -48.54
CA GLY A 353 22.11 -23.15 -49.08
C GLY A 353 21.38 -21.91 -49.49
N ALA A 354 22.15 -20.82 -49.54
CA ALA A 354 22.01 -19.64 -50.39
C ALA A 354 20.89 -18.62 -50.05
N ALA A 355 21.24 -17.50 -49.54
CA ALA A 355 21.88 -16.28 -50.07
C ALA A 355 20.96 -15.44 -50.92
N SER A 356 20.73 -14.21 -50.46
CA SER A 356 20.86 -13.00 -51.29
C SER A 356 20.77 -11.72 -50.44
N ARG A 357 21.78 -10.95 -50.58
CA ARG A 357 22.03 -9.53 -50.23
C ARG A 357 22.14 -8.76 -51.54
N PRO A 358 22.29 -7.42 -51.58
CA PRO A 358 21.39 -6.27 -51.61
C PRO A 358 21.38 -5.55 -52.96
N PRO A 359 21.03 -4.28 -53.08
CA PRO A 359 22.06 -3.30 -53.41
C PRO A 359 21.96 -1.90 -52.77
N SER A 360 23.12 -1.34 -52.58
CA SER A 360 23.50 0.03 -52.30
C SER A 360 23.27 1.00 -53.47
N HIS A 361 22.93 2.28 -53.16
CA HIS A 361 23.31 3.39 -54.04
C HIS A 361 23.87 4.56 -53.26
N ARG A 362 24.92 5.09 -53.85
CA ARG A 362 25.88 6.14 -53.49
C ARG A 362 25.34 7.55 -53.83
N GLY A 363 25.97 8.54 -53.20
CA GLY A 363 26.40 9.80 -53.74
C GLY A 363 25.78 10.99 -53.03
N ALA A 364 26.39 12.08 -52.62
CA ALA A 364 27.72 12.60 -52.86
C ALA A 364 27.93 13.76 -51.84
N ASP A 365 29.17 13.93 -51.39
CA ASP A 365 29.65 15.15 -50.72
C ASP A 365 29.79 16.30 -51.75
N PRO A 366 29.88 17.60 -51.36
CA PRO A 366 31.20 18.08 -51.04
C PRO A 366 31.32 19.22 -49.97
N ALA A 367 32.37 19.08 -49.18
CA ALA A 367 33.40 20.08 -48.80
C ALA A 367 33.01 21.51 -48.32
N GLY A 368 33.43 21.82 -47.12
CA GLY A 368 33.65 23.16 -46.57
C GLY A 368 34.50 23.12 -45.32
N ARG A 369 35.80 23.22 -45.51
CA ARG A 369 36.80 23.42 -44.43
C ARG A 369 36.50 24.73 -43.68
N LEU A 370 36.75 24.71 -42.35
CA LEU A 370 37.59 25.76 -41.66
C LEU A 370 37.89 25.28 -40.22
N ASP A 371 39.05 25.63 -39.81
CA ASP A 371 40.05 25.19 -38.86
C ASP A 371 39.77 25.55 -37.39
N PRO A 372 40.55 25.04 -36.43
CA PRO A 372 40.19 24.90 -35.00
C PRO A 372 40.69 26.04 -34.14
N THR A 373 39.96 26.44 -33.12
CA THR A 373 40.54 27.09 -31.94
C THR A 373 40.04 26.40 -30.68
N ALA A 374 40.99 25.76 -30.06
CA ALA A 374 40.90 25.24 -28.69
C ALA A 374 40.51 26.35 -27.71
N ARG A 375 39.51 26.06 -26.89
CA ARG A 375 39.39 26.67 -25.58
C ARG A 375 39.21 25.58 -24.57
N GLU A 376 40.24 25.32 -23.80
CA GLU A 376 40.23 24.59 -22.54
C GLU A 376 39.11 25.14 -21.64
N LEU A 377 38.14 24.30 -21.28
CA LEU A 377 37.25 24.54 -20.16
C LEU A 377 37.79 23.78 -18.96
N SER A 378 38.12 24.56 -17.96
CA SER A 378 38.58 24.17 -16.62
C SER A 378 37.60 23.21 -15.93
N PRO A 379 38.05 22.26 -15.09
CA PRO A 379 37.23 21.26 -14.46
C PRO A 379 36.65 21.81 -13.15
N ALA A 380 35.44 22.29 -13.21
CA ALA A 380 34.64 22.65 -12.03
C ALA A 380 33.20 22.17 -12.23
N ASP A 381 32.98 20.88 -12.19
CA ASP A 381 31.65 20.24 -11.97
C ASP A 381 31.83 18.75 -11.72
N ARG A 382 32.44 18.44 -10.58
CA ARG A 382 32.31 17.14 -9.92
C ARG A 382 31.95 17.41 -8.47
N GLY A 383 30.73 17.09 -8.11
CA GLY A 383 30.25 17.11 -6.73
C GLY A 383 31.17 16.33 -5.77
N PRO A 384 31.14 16.65 -4.49
CA PRO A 384 32.15 16.19 -3.53
C PRO A 384 32.01 14.66 -3.30
N ARG A 385 33.05 13.94 -3.70
CA ARG A 385 33.33 12.61 -3.16
C ARG A 385 33.77 12.79 -1.70
N ILE A 386 33.05 12.22 -0.78
CA ILE A 386 33.42 12.16 0.62
C ILE A 386 34.61 11.21 0.75
N ASP A 387 35.80 11.76 0.84
CA ASP A 387 37.05 11.06 1.14
C ASP A 387 37.21 11.03 2.67
N ILE A 388 36.96 9.89 3.27
CA ILE A 388 37.16 9.67 4.72
C ILE A 388 38.64 9.43 4.95
N ARG A 389 39.40 10.48 5.21
CA ARG A 389 40.77 10.39 5.76
C ARG A 389 40.78 10.92 7.18
N HIS A 390 41.27 10.06 8.08
CA HIS A 390 41.62 10.43 9.46
C HIS A 390 42.82 11.41 9.47
N PRO A 391 42.85 12.40 10.35
CA PRO A 391 44.04 13.22 10.56
C PRO A 391 45.06 12.49 11.41
N ASP A 392 46.24 12.24 10.83
CA ASP A 392 47.43 11.78 11.54
C ASP A 392 48.06 12.90 12.37
N ARG A 393 48.64 12.45 13.50
CA ARG A 393 49.36 13.27 14.48
C ARG A 393 50.71 13.69 13.89
N HIS A 394 51.04 14.96 13.95
CA HIS A 394 52.47 15.40 14.04
C HIS A 394 52.65 16.41 15.17
N GLY A 395 53.64 16.09 16.00
CA GLY A 395 54.10 16.88 17.11
C GLY A 395 54.99 18.03 16.68
N GLY A 396 54.97 19.09 17.45
CA GLY A 396 56.01 20.15 17.44
C GLY A 396 56.57 20.39 18.84
N PRO A 397 57.78 20.90 19.01
CA PRO A 397 58.60 20.76 20.22
C PRO A 397 58.27 21.80 21.29
N PRO A 398 58.86 21.63 22.53
CA PRO A 398 58.48 22.43 23.70
C PRO A 398 59.30 23.70 23.82
N VAL A 399 58.64 24.79 24.25
CA VAL A 399 59.32 26.02 24.70
C VAL A 399 59.18 26.14 26.19
N SER A 400 60.28 26.18 26.88
CA SER A 400 60.46 26.38 28.33
C SER A 400 60.48 27.87 28.70
N GLY A 401 59.77 28.20 29.80
CA GLY A 401 59.91 29.48 30.49
C GLY A 401 59.20 29.42 31.88
N PRO A 402 59.62 30.21 32.87
CA PRO A 402 59.78 29.73 34.23
C PRO A 402 58.57 29.96 35.14
N ALA A 403 58.56 29.12 36.24
CA ALA A 403 57.57 29.05 37.30
C ALA A 403 57.44 30.33 38.16
N THR A 404 56.22 30.73 38.46
CA THR A 404 55.83 31.39 39.70
C THR A 404 54.58 30.71 40.24
N GLY A 405 54.68 30.18 41.46
CA GLY A 405 53.60 29.50 42.13
C GLY A 405 52.48 30.44 42.60
N VAL A 406 51.25 30.03 42.36
CA VAL A 406 50.08 30.37 43.14
C VAL A 406 49.17 29.12 43.11
N ASP A 407 48.86 28.64 44.30
CA ASP A 407 47.92 27.56 44.55
C ASP A 407 46.59 27.81 43.82
N ARG A 408 46.27 26.92 42.89
CA ARG A 408 44.94 26.82 42.28
C ARG A 408 44.32 25.48 42.70
N PRO A 409 43.01 25.49 43.06
CA PRO A 409 42.34 24.24 43.42
C PRO A 409 42.25 23.32 42.21
N GLU A 410 42.46 22.03 42.46
CA GLU A 410 42.37 20.95 41.47
C GLU A 410 41.05 21.03 40.66
N HIS A 411 41.16 21.27 39.37
CA HIS A 411 40.03 21.06 38.45
C HIS A 411 39.89 19.58 38.17
N PRO A 412 38.65 19.03 38.24
CA PRO A 412 38.41 17.62 37.96
C PRO A 412 38.71 17.31 36.48
N ARG A 413 39.27 16.13 36.25
CA ARG A 413 39.56 15.53 34.94
C ARG A 413 38.24 15.27 34.17
N THR A 414 37.72 16.23 33.39
CA THR A 414 36.35 16.25 32.87
C THR A 414 36.17 15.90 31.41
N GLY A 415 37.20 15.47 30.68
CA GLY A 415 37.05 15.15 29.24
C GLY A 415 36.54 13.73 28.92
N GLY A 416 36.84 12.73 29.74
CA GLY A 416 36.43 11.33 29.54
C GLY A 416 34.99 11.07 29.99
N ASP A 417 34.61 11.65 31.12
CA ASP A 417 33.26 11.44 31.70
C ASP A 417 32.15 12.09 30.86
N ALA A 418 32.40 13.25 30.24
CA ALA A 418 31.46 13.93 29.39
C ALA A 418 31.16 13.16 28.10
N ARG A 419 32.18 12.52 27.47
CA ARG A 419 32.01 11.69 26.28
C ARG A 419 31.28 10.38 26.58
N ALA A 420 31.60 9.75 27.71
CA ALA A 420 30.93 8.53 28.16
C ALA A 420 29.45 8.80 28.46
N ASN A 421 29.16 9.93 29.12
CA ASN A 421 27.78 10.35 29.39
C ASN A 421 26.98 10.65 28.10
N ALA A 422 27.59 11.36 27.15
CA ALA A 422 26.96 11.62 25.84
C ALA A 422 26.66 10.32 25.07
N ALA A 423 27.58 9.34 25.10
CA ALA A 423 27.36 8.03 24.47
C ALA A 423 26.23 7.25 25.15
N SER A 424 26.12 7.33 26.50
CA SER A 424 25.02 6.70 27.25
C SER A 424 23.66 7.33 26.93
N VAL A 425 23.60 8.65 26.80
CA VAL A 425 22.36 9.39 26.38
C VAL A 425 21.95 8.96 24.99
N TRP A 426 22.90 8.95 24.05
CA TRP A 426 22.64 8.51 22.69
C TRP A 426 22.14 7.06 22.60
N LEU A 427 22.77 6.12 23.32
CA LEU A 427 22.36 4.72 23.40
C LEU A 427 20.92 4.60 23.93
N ASN A 428 20.58 5.31 25.01
CA ASN A 428 19.22 5.29 25.55
C ASN A 428 18.20 5.87 24.56
N ALA A 429 18.58 6.89 23.81
CA ALA A 429 17.73 7.51 22.81
C ALA A 429 17.48 6.58 21.60
N VAL A 430 18.52 5.86 21.12
CA VAL A 430 18.38 4.86 20.04
C VAL A 430 17.47 3.71 20.46
N HIS A 431 17.68 3.14 21.65
CA HIS A 431 16.80 2.12 22.20
C HIS A 431 15.35 2.65 22.36
N GLY A 432 15.23 3.88 22.88
CA GLY A 432 13.93 4.54 23.05
C GLY A 432 13.20 4.72 21.72
N CYS A 433 13.91 5.15 20.69
CA CYS A 433 13.36 5.35 19.35
C CYS A 433 12.77 4.06 18.77
N LEU A 434 13.53 2.98 18.75
CA LEU A 434 13.08 1.70 18.19
C LEU A 434 11.91 1.09 18.96
N LEU A 435 12.01 1.04 20.30
CA LEU A 435 10.93 0.50 21.13
C LEU A 435 9.70 1.42 21.14
N GLY A 436 9.91 2.74 21.16
CA GLY A 436 8.82 3.71 21.14
C GLY A 436 8.03 3.61 19.82
N GLY A 437 8.73 3.53 18.68
CA GLY A 437 8.11 3.31 17.37
C GLY A 437 7.30 2.02 17.32
N ALA A 438 7.86 0.91 17.80
CA ALA A 438 7.17 -0.37 17.86
C ALA A 438 5.93 -0.37 18.77
N ILE A 439 5.98 0.36 19.90
CA ILE A 439 4.81 0.53 20.78
C ILE A 439 3.73 1.35 20.07
N GLY A 440 4.10 2.42 19.38
CA GLY A 440 3.16 3.26 18.64
C GLY A 440 2.47 2.50 17.51
N ASP A 441 3.22 1.76 16.71
CA ASP A 441 2.75 0.81 15.71
C ASP A 441 1.73 -0.17 16.32
N ALA A 442 2.12 -0.93 17.32
CA ALA A 442 1.30 -1.97 17.93
C ALA A 442 0.03 -1.43 18.63
N LEU A 443 0.02 -0.17 19.07
CA LEU A 443 -1.18 0.52 19.57
C LEU A 443 -2.10 0.95 18.42
N GLY A 444 -1.55 1.37 17.29
CA GLY A 444 -2.30 1.85 16.14
C GLY A 444 -2.91 0.73 15.29
N ALA A 445 -2.20 -0.39 15.11
CA ALA A 445 -2.59 -1.49 14.22
C ALA A 445 -4.04 -2.03 14.46
N PRO A 446 -4.57 -2.16 15.69
CA PRO A 446 -5.95 -2.61 15.90
C PRO A 446 -7.02 -1.62 15.43
N VAL A 447 -6.66 -0.36 15.18
CA VAL A 447 -7.57 0.73 14.79
C VAL A 447 -7.27 1.31 13.42
N GLU A 448 -6.20 0.89 12.77
CA GLU A 448 -5.91 1.16 11.37
C GLU A 448 -7.16 0.95 10.51
N THR A 449 -7.40 1.85 9.56
CA THR A 449 -8.58 1.86 8.68
C THR A 449 -9.95 2.12 9.36
N ARG A 450 -10.01 2.26 10.69
CA ARG A 450 -11.27 2.58 11.39
C ARG A 450 -11.51 4.08 11.43
N THR A 451 -12.79 4.45 11.38
CA THR A 451 -13.16 5.83 11.67
C THR A 451 -13.10 6.10 13.17
N LEU A 452 -12.87 7.33 13.58
CA LEU A 452 -12.86 7.76 14.98
C LEU A 452 -14.15 7.32 15.72
N ARG A 453 -15.28 7.36 15.03
CA ARG A 453 -16.55 6.84 15.57
C ARG A 453 -16.46 5.36 15.89
N GLN A 454 -15.97 4.53 14.96
CA GLN A 454 -15.81 3.08 15.17
C GLN A 454 -14.80 2.76 16.27
N ILE A 455 -13.75 3.58 16.40
CA ILE A 455 -12.77 3.48 17.49
C ILE A 455 -13.48 3.73 18.83
N ARG A 456 -14.27 4.82 18.92
CA ARG A 456 -15.02 5.16 20.14
C ARG A 456 -16.13 4.16 20.47
N ASP A 457 -16.80 3.60 19.45
CA ASP A 457 -17.82 2.57 19.64
C ASP A 457 -17.21 1.28 20.22
N ARG A 458 -15.95 0.97 19.87
CA ARG A 458 -15.27 -0.27 20.30
C ARG A 458 -14.52 -0.11 21.63
N TYR A 459 -13.82 1.00 21.83
CA TYR A 459 -12.89 1.20 22.95
C TYR A 459 -13.38 2.24 23.98
N GLY A 460 -14.55 2.82 23.77
CA GLY A 460 -15.12 3.88 24.62
C GLY A 460 -14.76 5.29 24.11
N PRO A 461 -15.29 6.34 24.76
CA PRO A 461 -15.23 7.73 24.27
C PRO A 461 -13.81 8.29 24.13
N LEU A 462 -12.83 7.70 24.82
CA LEU A 462 -11.42 8.09 24.76
C LEU A 462 -10.63 7.29 23.71
N GLY A 463 -11.27 6.32 23.02
CA GLY A 463 -10.58 5.41 22.11
C GLY A 463 -9.69 4.42 22.86
N ILE A 464 -8.57 4.01 22.20
CA ILE A 464 -7.53 3.17 22.84
C ILE A 464 -6.96 3.90 24.05
N THR A 465 -6.83 3.16 25.17
CA THR A 465 -6.30 3.67 26.45
C THR A 465 -5.08 2.87 26.88
N ALA A 466 -4.56 3.19 28.07
CA ALA A 466 -3.35 2.56 28.63
C ALA A 466 -3.46 1.06 28.95
N ASP A 467 -4.66 0.48 28.89
CA ASP A 467 -4.93 -0.91 29.28
C ASP A 467 -4.76 -1.94 28.15
N ALA A 468 -4.15 -1.53 27.03
CA ALA A 468 -3.83 -2.44 25.94
C ALA A 468 -2.79 -3.50 26.39
N ASP A 469 -3.14 -4.77 26.29
CA ASP A 469 -2.30 -5.94 26.56
C ASP A 469 -1.95 -6.66 25.24
N ASN A 470 -0.83 -7.40 25.23
CA ASN A 470 -0.38 -8.21 24.09
C ASN A 470 -0.17 -7.38 22.81
N LEU A 471 0.70 -6.40 22.88
CA LEU A 471 1.05 -5.55 21.77
C LEU A 471 1.77 -6.35 20.66
N ARG A 472 1.17 -6.40 19.49
CA ARG A 472 1.73 -7.02 18.29
C ARG A 472 2.07 -5.93 17.28
N ILE A 473 3.32 -5.94 16.84
CA ILE A 473 3.79 -5.04 15.78
C ILE A 473 3.11 -5.34 14.44
N SER A 474 3.08 -4.36 13.54
CA SER A 474 2.70 -4.50 12.13
C SER A 474 3.94 -4.54 11.21
N GLU A 475 3.75 -4.42 9.90
CA GLU A 475 4.83 -4.28 8.93
C GLU A 475 5.70 -3.04 9.15
N GLU A 476 5.20 -2.01 9.83
CA GLU A 476 5.89 -0.76 10.10
C GLU A 476 7.17 -1.01 10.91
N THR A 477 7.03 -1.74 12.01
CA THR A 477 8.17 -2.15 12.83
C THR A 477 9.02 -3.22 12.14
N GLN A 478 8.40 -4.16 11.41
CA GLN A 478 9.15 -5.16 10.67
C GLN A 478 10.13 -4.49 9.71
N LEU A 479 9.68 -3.58 8.84
CA LEU A 479 10.54 -2.87 7.87
C LEU A 479 11.55 -1.95 8.54
N THR A 480 11.20 -1.34 9.67
CA THR A 480 12.14 -0.56 10.49
C THR A 480 13.31 -1.41 10.98
N ALA A 481 13.07 -2.65 11.44
CA ALA A 481 14.12 -3.58 11.85
C ALA A 481 15.07 -3.93 10.71
N PHE A 482 14.55 -4.19 9.49
CA PHE A 482 15.39 -4.43 8.31
C PHE A 482 16.20 -3.20 7.89
N THR A 483 15.71 -1.99 8.17
CA THR A 483 16.48 -0.75 7.94
C THR A 483 17.69 -0.69 8.89
N VAL A 484 17.50 -0.99 10.19
CA VAL A 484 18.62 -1.04 11.16
C VAL A 484 19.67 -2.06 10.72
N GLU A 485 19.24 -3.29 10.39
CA GLU A 485 20.17 -4.34 9.94
C GLU A 485 20.98 -3.90 8.71
N ALA A 486 20.33 -3.28 7.74
CA ALA A 486 20.98 -2.82 6.51
C ALA A 486 22.03 -1.74 6.77
N LEU A 487 21.77 -0.81 7.69
CA LEU A 487 22.73 0.22 8.10
C LEU A 487 23.97 -0.41 8.74
N ILE A 488 23.79 -1.37 9.68
CA ILE A 488 24.89 -2.11 10.30
C ILE A 488 25.69 -2.86 9.23
N ARG A 489 25.03 -3.65 8.37
CA ARG A 489 25.69 -4.42 7.30
C ARG A 489 26.43 -3.51 6.32
N GLY A 490 25.85 -2.35 5.99
CA GLY A 490 26.50 -1.35 5.13
C GLY A 490 27.81 -0.84 5.72
N SER A 491 27.83 -0.53 7.02
CA SER A 491 29.03 -0.09 7.75
C SER A 491 30.07 -1.20 7.87
N VAL A 492 29.66 -2.40 8.29
CA VAL A 492 30.57 -3.58 8.39
C VAL A 492 31.23 -3.87 7.04
N ARG A 493 30.43 -3.85 5.94
CA ARG A 493 30.96 -4.04 4.58
C ARG A 493 31.95 -2.94 4.19
N ALA A 494 31.63 -1.67 4.48
CA ALA A 494 32.51 -0.56 4.13
C ALA A 494 33.87 -0.69 4.83
N ARG A 495 33.89 -1.10 6.11
CA ARG A 495 35.13 -1.36 6.85
C ARG A 495 35.87 -2.58 6.31
N ALA A 496 35.18 -3.69 6.05
CA ALA A 496 35.79 -4.94 5.57
C ALA A 496 36.40 -4.84 4.15
N LYS A 497 35.79 -4.07 3.27
CA LYS A 497 36.17 -3.99 1.84
C LYS A 497 36.75 -2.65 1.45
N GLY A 498 36.82 -1.67 2.35
CA GLY A 498 37.28 -0.31 2.06
C GLY A 498 36.41 0.46 1.04
N ILE A 499 35.18 -0.02 0.75
CA ILE A 499 34.29 0.52 -0.28
C ILE A 499 32.90 0.74 0.31
N GLY A 500 32.46 1.99 0.38
CA GLY A 500 31.10 2.38 0.78
C GLY A 500 30.07 2.27 -0.34
N GLY A 501 28.85 2.77 -0.09
CA GLY A 501 27.78 2.91 -1.10
C GLY A 501 26.86 1.71 -1.30
N ALA A 502 27.00 0.62 -0.52
CA ALA A 502 26.17 -0.57 -0.66
C ALA A 502 24.90 -0.55 0.20
N THR A 503 24.71 0.43 1.07
CA THR A 503 23.66 0.45 2.10
C THR A 503 22.26 0.31 1.52
N MET A 504 21.92 1.07 0.47
CA MET A 504 20.60 1.00 -0.17
C MET A 504 20.36 -0.36 -0.85
N GLY A 505 21.38 -0.92 -1.50
CA GLY A 505 21.31 -2.27 -2.06
C GLY A 505 21.08 -3.35 -1.00
N LEU A 506 21.72 -3.23 0.17
CA LEU A 506 21.54 -4.13 1.32
C LEU A 506 20.17 -3.93 1.98
N LEU A 507 19.67 -2.69 2.07
CA LEU A 507 18.33 -2.41 2.56
C LEU A 507 17.28 -3.05 1.66
N GLN A 508 17.36 -2.85 0.36
CA GLN A 508 16.42 -3.49 -0.58
C GLN A 508 16.53 -5.02 -0.53
N GLN A 509 17.74 -5.58 -0.32
CA GLN A 509 17.93 -7.01 -0.11
C GLN A 509 17.20 -7.51 1.15
N GLY A 510 17.32 -6.80 2.27
CA GLY A 510 16.61 -7.11 3.51
C GLY A 510 15.10 -7.06 3.33
N MET A 511 14.58 -6.02 2.66
CA MET A 511 13.16 -5.90 2.36
C MET A 511 12.64 -7.01 1.42
N LEU A 512 13.48 -7.54 0.51
CA LEU A 512 13.12 -8.71 -0.30
C LEU A 512 13.09 -10.00 0.52
N VAL A 513 13.94 -10.15 1.55
CA VAL A 513 13.85 -11.26 2.52
C VAL A 513 12.53 -11.16 3.29
N TRP A 514 12.19 -9.97 3.78
CA TRP A 514 10.92 -9.70 4.45
C TRP A 514 9.74 -10.06 3.54
N LEU A 515 9.74 -9.60 2.28
CA LEU A 515 8.66 -9.84 1.33
C LEU A 515 8.44 -11.36 1.06
N ARG A 516 9.50 -12.19 1.09
CA ARG A 516 9.35 -13.65 1.00
C ARG A 516 8.55 -14.25 2.15
N GLY A 517 8.59 -13.64 3.32
CA GLY A 517 7.74 -14.04 4.47
C GLY A 517 6.27 -13.62 4.28
N GLN A 518 6.03 -12.55 3.50
CA GLN A 518 4.67 -12.01 3.29
C GLN A 518 3.94 -12.67 2.12
N VAL A 519 4.64 -13.28 1.15
CA VAL A 519 4.08 -13.83 -0.09
C VAL A 519 4.67 -15.19 -0.41
N VAL A 520 3.88 -16.04 -1.06
CA VAL A 520 4.25 -17.44 -1.31
C VAL A 520 5.33 -17.59 -2.38
N GLU A 521 5.44 -16.67 -3.35
CA GLU A 521 6.41 -16.79 -4.46
C GLU A 521 6.95 -15.41 -4.88
N LEU A 522 8.27 -15.28 -4.85
CA LEU A 522 9.03 -14.24 -5.55
C LEU A 522 9.78 -14.87 -6.73
N PRO A 523 10.02 -14.12 -7.81
CA PRO A 523 10.89 -14.55 -8.89
C PRO A 523 12.26 -14.99 -8.35
N ASP A 524 12.86 -16.02 -8.97
CA ASP A 524 14.22 -16.45 -8.62
C ASP A 524 15.20 -15.29 -8.73
N GLN A 525 15.96 -15.10 -7.65
CA GLN A 525 16.97 -14.04 -7.60
C GLN A 525 18.30 -14.59 -8.15
N PRO A 526 19.01 -13.83 -8.99
CA PRO A 526 20.33 -14.23 -9.50
C PRO A 526 21.41 -14.20 -8.43
N PHE A 527 21.06 -13.88 -7.18
CA PHE A 527 21.95 -13.83 -6.02
C PHE A 527 21.21 -14.26 -4.76
N THR A 528 21.96 -14.72 -3.77
CA THR A 528 21.39 -15.16 -2.49
C THR A 528 20.96 -13.95 -1.66
N LEU A 529 19.72 -14.00 -1.15
CA LEU A 529 19.22 -13.03 -0.19
C LEU A 529 19.58 -13.49 1.23
N HIS A 530 20.27 -12.63 1.99
CA HIS A 530 20.64 -12.89 3.36
C HIS A 530 20.11 -11.81 4.29
N SER A 531 19.55 -12.23 5.43
CA SER A 531 19.26 -11.40 6.60
C SER A 531 19.26 -12.27 7.84
N SER A 532 19.86 -11.79 8.92
CA SER A 532 19.81 -12.45 10.23
C SER A 532 18.40 -12.39 10.84
N LEU A 533 17.57 -11.50 10.33
CA LEU A 533 16.22 -11.28 10.82
C LEU A 533 15.22 -12.35 10.37
N SER A 534 15.56 -13.14 9.34
CA SER A 534 14.73 -14.28 8.91
C SER A 534 14.54 -15.36 9.98
N ALA A 535 15.37 -15.36 11.02
CA ALA A 535 15.26 -16.27 12.17
C ALA A 535 14.19 -15.85 13.20
N TYR A 536 13.59 -14.68 13.04
CA TYR A 536 12.60 -14.12 13.97
C TYR A 536 11.21 -14.14 13.32
N PRO A 537 10.31 -15.06 13.74
CA PRO A 537 8.97 -15.18 13.15
C PRO A 537 8.18 -13.87 13.20
N GLU A 538 8.27 -13.12 14.29
CA GLU A 538 7.61 -11.83 14.50
C GLU A 538 8.01 -10.77 13.47
N LEU A 539 9.17 -10.91 12.81
CA LEU A 539 9.66 -9.98 11.79
C LEU A 539 9.36 -10.43 10.34
N ILE A 540 8.92 -11.68 10.14
CA ILE A 540 8.70 -12.22 8.79
C ILE A 540 7.27 -12.76 8.58
N GLU A 541 6.51 -13.03 9.64
CA GLU A 541 5.11 -13.46 9.48
C GLU A 541 4.26 -12.33 8.89
N GLN A 542 3.21 -12.71 8.17
CA GLN A 542 2.31 -11.75 7.53
C GLN A 542 1.52 -10.94 8.57
N ARG A 543 1.74 -9.63 8.61
CA ARG A 543 1.11 -8.68 9.55
C ARG A 543 0.54 -7.43 8.91
N GLY A 544 0.53 -7.35 7.62
CA GLY A 544 0.14 -6.25 6.77
C GLY A 544 1.14 -6.10 5.63
N VAL A 545 0.73 -5.48 4.54
CA VAL A 545 1.63 -5.07 3.45
C VAL A 545 1.02 -3.87 2.73
N ALA A 546 1.61 -2.70 2.88
CA ALA A 546 1.25 -1.53 2.09
C ALA A 546 1.47 -1.81 0.59
N ASN A 547 0.47 -1.47 -0.24
CA ASN A 547 0.50 -1.75 -1.68
C ASN A 547 1.72 -1.14 -2.38
N SER A 548 2.10 0.09 -2.02
CA SER A 548 3.28 0.77 -2.58
C SER A 548 4.57 0.00 -2.31
N VAL A 549 4.73 -0.52 -1.08
CA VAL A 549 5.88 -1.33 -0.68
C VAL A 549 5.89 -2.65 -1.43
N TYR A 550 4.75 -3.34 -1.46
CA TYR A 550 4.60 -4.64 -2.15
C TYR A 550 4.94 -4.54 -3.64
N THR A 551 4.31 -3.61 -4.36
CA THR A 551 4.49 -3.46 -5.80
C THR A 551 5.91 -3.03 -6.17
N ALA A 552 6.49 -2.09 -5.42
CA ALA A 552 7.86 -1.66 -5.62
C ALA A 552 8.86 -2.81 -5.37
N LEU A 553 8.73 -3.55 -4.27
CA LEU A 553 9.64 -4.65 -3.97
C LEU A 553 9.48 -5.83 -4.95
N ARG A 554 8.28 -6.08 -5.42
CA ARG A 554 8.05 -7.08 -6.49
C ARG A 554 8.75 -6.68 -7.80
N ALA A 555 8.67 -5.41 -8.19
CA ALA A 555 9.42 -4.88 -9.32
C ALA A 555 10.94 -4.96 -9.06
N ALA A 556 11.39 -4.62 -7.85
CA ALA A 556 12.79 -4.70 -7.44
C ALA A 556 13.33 -6.14 -7.38
N ALA A 557 12.47 -7.14 -7.24
CA ALA A 557 12.86 -8.55 -7.31
C ALA A 557 13.45 -8.93 -8.68
N ALA A 558 13.12 -8.21 -9.75
CA ALA A 558 13.70 -8.40 -11.08
C ALA A 558 15.12 -7.85 -11.26
N ARG A 559 15.70 -7.17 -10.25
CA ARG A 559 17.07 -6.62 -10.32
C ARG A 559 18.13 -7.68 -10.54
N ARG A 560 19.17 -7.33 -11.30
CA ARG A 560 20.24 -8.27 -11.68
C ARG A 560 21.49 -8.22 -10.81
N ALA A 561 21.67 -7.15 -10.01
CA ALA A 561 22.84 -6.93 -9.17
C ALA A 561 22.43 -6.57 -7.74
N PRO A 562 23.02 -7.21 -6.72
CA PRO A 562 22.64 -6.98 -5.31
C PRO A 562 23.03 -5.58 -4.81
N THR A 563 24.02 -4.94 -5.41
CA THR A 563 24.53 -3.62 -5.02
C THR A 563 23.87 -2.44 -5.72
N HIS A 564 23.04 -2.69 -6.75
CA HIS A 564 22.35 -1.67 -7.52
C HIS A 564 20.85 -1.80 -7.25
N PRO A 565 20.29 -1.05 -6.31
CA PRO A 565 18.86 -1.06 -6.02
C PRO A 565 18.06 -0.51 -7.21
N LEU A 566 16.83 -0.97 -7.36
CA LEU A 566 15.82 -0.33 -8.20
C LEU A 566 14.97 0.61 -7.34
N GLY A 567 14.61 1.75 -7.90
CA GLY A 567 13.93 2.82 -7.18
C GLY A 567 14.93 3.74 -6.49
N THR A 568 15.26 4.84 -7.16
CA THR A 568 16.05 5.96 -6.63
C THR A 568 15.28 7.25 -6.86
N ARG A 569 15.74 8.35 -6.27
CA ARG A 569 15.13 9.68 -6.52
C ARG A 569 15.20 10.07 -7.99
N GLU A 570 16.29 9.69 -8.69
CA GLU A 570 16.53 9.99 -10.11
C GLU A 570 15.83 9.01 -11.06
N ALA A 571 15.56 7.78 -10.59
CA ALA A 571 14.89 6.73 -11.35
C ALA A 571 13.78 6.10 -10.48
N PRO A 572 12.66 6.79 -10.29
CA PRO A 572 11.57 6.36 -9.41
C PRO A 572 10.97 5.01 -9.86
N ILE A 573 10.68 4.14 -8.91
CA ILE A 573 10.04 2.84 -9.19
C ILE A 573 8.50 2.96 -9.31
N ASN A 574 7.93 4.05 -8.78
CA ASN A 574 6.51 4.42 -8.84
C ASN A 574 6.35 5.92 -8.51
N THR A 575 5.11 6.38 -8.41
CA THR A 575 4.76 7.77 -8.04
C THR A 575 4.06 7.85 -6.67
N SER A 576 4.31 6.90 -5.77
CA SER A 576 3.62 6.84 -4.49
C SER A 576 4.04 7.97 -3.55
N LYS A 577 3.03 8.61 -2.92
CA LYS A 577 3.14 9.58 -1.82
C LYS A 577 2.90 8.94 -0.44
N GLY A 578 2.70 7.62 -0.35
CA GLY A 578 2.25 6.91 0.85
C GLY A 578 3.15 7.11 2.07
N SER A 579 2.58 6.89 3.25
CA SER A 579 3.24 6.94 4.57
C SER A 579 4.25 5.82 4.79
N GLY A 580 4.09 4.67 4.13
CA GLY A 580 4.84 3.43 4.36
C GLY A 580 6.37 3.47 4.17
N ALA A 581 6.93 4.61 3.72
CA ALA A 581 8.37 4.82 3.71
C ALA A 581 8.86 5.69 4.88
N VAL A 582 7.97 6.52 5.45
CA VAL A 582 8.35 7.50 6.48
C VAL A 582 8.72 6.79 7.78
N MET A 583 7.85 5.89 8.28
CA MET A 583 8.03 5.24 9.58
C MET A 583 9.33 4.43 9.69
N ARG A 584 9.78 3.79 8.59
CA ARG A 584 11.02 3.00 8.57
C ARG A 584 12.29 3.83 8.37
N ALA A 585 12.17 5.15 8.18
CA ALA A 585 13.30 6.06 8.00
C ALA A 585 13.93 6.51 9.34
N ALA A 586 13.25 6.33 10.47
CA ALA A 586 13.76 6.73 11.79
C ALA A 586 15.19 6.23 12.08
N PRO A 587 15.60 4.97 11.78
CA PRO A 587 16.96 4.50 12.00
C PRO A 587 18.04 5.26 11.23
N CYS A 588 17.70 5.85 10.06
CA CYS A 588 18.62 6.68 9.29
C CYS A 588 19.10 7.90 10.09
N GLY A 589 18.30 8.35 11.07
CA GLY A 589 18.58 9.47 11.95
C GLY A 589 19.53 9.16 13.13
N PHE A 590 19.90 7.93 13.39
CA PHE A 590 20.74 7.61 14.58
C PHE A 590 22.15 8.19 14.50
N GLY A 591 22.79 8.16 13.33
CA GLY A 591 24.15 8.65 13.10
C GLY A 591 25.20 7.94 13.99
N TYR A 592 26.33 8.59 14.21
CA TYR A 592 27.42 8.05 15.04
C TYR A 592 27.41 8.65 16.45
N ALA A 593 27.87 7.90 17.47
CA ALA A 593 28.01 8.41 18.82
C ALA A 593 28.96 9.62 18.95
N ALA A 594 29.92 9.73 18.02
CA ALA A 594 30.91 10.81 17.99
C ALA A 594 30.42 12.09 17.28
N ASP A 595 29.27 12.04 16.57
CA ASP A 595 28.75 13.18 15.83
C ASP A 595 28.38 14.33 16.77
N ARG A 596 28.72 15.56 16.36
CA ARG A 596 28.22 16.77 17.02
C ARG A 596 26.84 17.13 16.47
N ALA A 597 25.99 17.66 17.33
CA ALA A 597 24.66 18.09 16.93
C ALA A 597 24.71 19.07 15.74
N GLY A 598 24.04 18.73 14.63
CA GLY A 598 23.89 19.57 13.46
C GLY A 598 24.96 19.47 12.37
N THR A 599 26.05 18.69 12.55
CA THR A 599 27.15 18.61 11.58
C THR A 599 26.87 17.74 10.36
N ALA A 600 25.91 16.82 10.44
CA ALA A 600 25.59 15.85 9.38
C ALA A 600 24.10 15.85 8.99
N THR A 601 23.36 16.94 9.27
CA THR A 601 21.90 16.96 9.07
C THR A 601 21.52 16.69 7.60
N GLY A 602 22.20 17.33 6.63
CA GLY A 602 21.96 17.12 5.20
C GLY A 602 22.21 15.67 4.75
N ALA A 603 23.38 15.10 5.12
CA ALA A 603 23.68 13.71 4.77
C ALA A 603 22.71 12.69 5.40
N ILE A 604 22.22 12.96 6.60
CA ILE A 604 21.20 12.16 7.29
C ILE A 604 19.84 12.31 6.59
N PHE A 605 19.48 13.51 6.20
CA PHE A 605 18.27 13.80 5.44
C PHE A 605 18.28 13.03 4.12
N GLU A 606 19.37 13.11 3.35
CA GLU A 606 19.55 12.37 2.09
C GLU A 606 19.44 10.86 2.29
N LEU A 607 20.08 10.32 3.34
CA LEU A 607 20.01 8.89 3.68
C LEU A 607 18.56 8.44 3.92
N GLY A 608 17.75 9.25 4.62
CA GLY A 608 16.33 8.99 4.83
C GLY A 608 15.53 9.04 3.52
N CYS A 609 15.80 10.02 2.66
CA CYS A 609 15.19 10.14 1.34
C CYS A 609 15.52 8.93 0.44
N ASP A 610 16.78 8.52 0.38
CA ASP A 610 17.22 7.39 -0.45
C ASP A 610 16.63 6.06 0.04
N ALA A 611 16.54 5.86 1.36
CA ALA A 611 15.87 4.69 1.93
C ALA A 611 14.39 4.63 1.57
N ALA A 612 13.70 5.78 1.55
CA ALA A 612 12.29 5.88 1.18
C ALA A 612 12.07 5.68 -0.33
N ALA A 613 12.94 6.23 -1.17
CA ALA A 613 12.84 6.16 -2.62
C ALA A 613 12.86 4.72 -3.18
N LEU A 614 13.40 3.75 -2.44
CA LEU A 614 13.37 2.33 -2.81
C LEU A 614 11.95 1.79 -3.02
N THR A 615 10.92 2.44 -2.46
CA THR A 615 9.53 1.99 -2.54
C THR A 615 8.54 3.13 -2.82
N HIS A 616 8.93 4.40 -2.67
CA HIS A 616 8.06 5.56 -2.83
C HIS A 616 8.78 6.62 -3.67
N GLY A 617 8.39 6.73 -4.93
CA GLY A 617 9.11 7.54 -5.91
C GLY A 617 8.73 9.03 -5.96
N HIS A 618 7.59 9.44 -5.36
CA HIS A 618 7.16 10.85 -5.34
C HIS A 618 7.91 11.64 -4.26
N PRO A 619 8.26 12.93 -4.47
CA PRO A 619 8.85 13.80 -3.44
C PRO A 619 8.10 13.79 -2.11
N SER A 620 6.78 13.88 -2.11
CA SER A 620 5.95 13.78 -0.90
C SER A 620 5.97 12.37 -0.24
N GLY A 621 6.55 11.35 -0.89
CA GLY A 621 6.78 10.04 -0.29
C GLY A 621 8.14 9.92 0.39
N TRP A 622 9.19 10.61 -0.12
CA TRP A 622 10.54 10.50 0.44
C TRP A 622 11.02 11.75 1.20
N LEU A 623 10.54 12.97 0.92
CA LEU A 623 10.89 14.17 1.70
C LEU A 623 10.46 14.08 3.17
N PRO A 624 9.24 13.60 3.51
CA PRO A 624 8.87 13.39 4.91
C PRO A 624 9.78 12.39 5.63
N ALA A 625 10.27 11.36 4.93
CA ALA A 625 11.21 10.38 5.47
C ALA A 625 12.58 10.99 5.78
N GLY A 626 13.13 11.80 4.87
CA GLY A 626 14.33 12.59 5.12
C GLY A 626 14.15 13.54 6.29
N THR A 627 12.99 14.20 6.37
CA THR A 627 12.65 15.11 7.47
C THR A 627 12.58 14.37 8.82
N LEU A 628 11.96 13.17 8.85
CA LEU A 628 11.95 12.33 10.06
C LEU A 628 13.36 11.91 10.47
N ALA A 629 14.20 11.47 9.53
CA ALA A 629 15.59 11.12 9.83
C ALA A 629 16.36 12.31 10.42
N ALA A 630 16.20 13.52 9.87
CA ALA A 630 16.81 14.73 10.41
C ALA A 630 16.28 15.10 11.80
N LEU A 631 14.98 14.94 12.06
CA LEU A 631 14.37 15.12 13.39
C LEU A 631 14.99 14.15 14.41
N ILE A 632 14.99 12.86 14.10
CA ILE A 632 15.58 11.83 14.98
C ILE A 632 17.05 12.13 15.24
N TYR A 633 17.81 12.54 14.21
CA TYR A 633 19.22 12.90 14.34
C TYR A 633 19.47 14.00 15.39
N GLN A 634 18.59 15.00 15.43
CA GLN A 634 18.68 16.08 16.41
C GLN A 634 18.25 15.61 17.81
N LEU A 635 17.18 14.82 17.91
CA LEU A 635 16.62 14.35 19.17
C LEU A 635 17.56 13.40 19.91
N VAL A 636 18.15 12.42 19.23
CA VAL A 636 19.09 11.46 19.86
C VAL A 636 20.38 12.13 20.35
N ARG A 637 20.62 13.39 19.98
CA ARG A 637 21.72 14.24 20.46
C ARG A 637 21.30 15.23 21.55
N GLY A 638 20.09 15.05 22.10
CA GLY A 638 19.59 15.81 23.23
C GLY A 638 18.98 17.18 22.90
N ASN A 639 18.82 17.53 21.61
CA ASN A 639 18.06 18.75 21.28
C ASN A 639 16.58 18.56 21.66
N ASP A 640 15.90 19.65 22.04
CA ASP A 640 14.45 19.64 22.22
C ASP A 640 13.72 19.54 20.88
N THR A 641 12.43 19.16 20.94
CA THR A 641 11.61 18.91 19.76
C THR A 641 11.47 20.14 18.87
N ARG A 642 11.36 21.34 19.42
CA ARG A 642 11.22 22.59 18.64
C ARG A 642 12.50 22.93 17.88
N THR A 643 13.64 22.80 18.54
CA THR A 643 14.96 22.99 17.94
C THR A 643 15.21 21.94 16.85
N ALA A 644 14.85 20.68 17.11
CA ALA A 644 14.95 19.59 16.13
C ALA A 644 14.08 19.86 14.90
N LEU A 645 12.82 20.27 15.12
CA LEU A 645 11.88 20.60 14.04
C LEU A 645 12.37 21.80 13.21
N ALA A 646 12.84 22.87 13.85
CA ALA A 646 13.37 24.03 13.14
C ALA A 646 14.55 23.67 12.22
N ARG A 647 15.47 22.82 12.68
CA ARG A 647 16.63 22.38 11.89
C ARG A 647 16.24 21.43 10.75
N ALA A 648 15.34 20.49 11.01
CA ALA A 648 14.86 19.57 9.98
C ALA A 648 14.08 20.31 8.88
N ARG A 649 13.29 21.33 9.24
CA ARG A 649 12.57 22.17 8.28
C ARG A 649 13.50 23.08 7.46
N ALA A 650 14.54 23.60 8.08
CA ALA A 650 15.56 24.38 7.37
C ALA A 650 16.26 23.53 6.30
N GLU A 651 16.53 22.25 6.61
CA GLU A 651 17.07 21.31 5.63
C GLU A 651 16.04 21.00 4.54
N LEU A 652 14.81 20.63 4.91
CA LEU A 652 13.72 20.33 3.99
C LEU A 652 13.51 21.45 2.95
N SER A 653 13.56 22.72 3.38
CA SER A 653 13.35 23.88 2.50
C SER A 653 14.43 24.07 1.44
N THR A 654 15.52 23.32 1.48
CA THR A 654 16.57 23.35 0.45
C THR A 654 16.29 22.43 -0.74
N TYR A 655 15.28 21.56 -0.63
CA TYR A 655 14.91 20.61 -1.67
C TYR A 655 13.74 21.13 -2.52
N PRO A 656 13.69 20.82 -3.82
CA PRO A 656 12.53 21.12 -4.65
C PRO A 656 11.31 20.28 -4.20
N GLU A 657 10.11 20.79 -4.48
CA GLU A 657 8.82 20.12 -4.19
C GLU A 657 8.61 19.83 -2.68
N HIS A 658 9.21 20.64 -1.81
CA HIS A 658 9.09 20.52 -0.36
C HIS A 658 7.78 21.09 0.20
N GLU A 659 7.03 21.88 -0.58
CA GLU A 659 5.95 22.76 -0.13
C GLU A 659 4.82 21.97 0.56
N GLU A 660 4.44 20.78 0.03
CA GLU A 660 3.39 19.95 0.62
C GLU A 660 3.80 19.47 2.03
N THR A 661 5.04 18.98 2.18
CA THR A 661 5.56 18.55 3.48
C THR A 661 5.75 19.74 4.44
N SER A 662 6.25 20.86 3.94
CA SER A 662 6.42 22.06 4.75
C SER A 662 5.11 22.61 5.26
N ALA A 663 4.08 22.71 4.42
CA ALA A 663 2.74 23.18 4.79
C ALA A 663 2.09 22.27 5.85
N ALA A 664 2.24 20.95 5.71
CA ALA A 664 1.71 19.99 6.69
C ALA A 664 2.36 20.16 8.07
N LEU A 665 3.69 20.35 8.11
CA LEU A 665 4.42 20.61 9.36
C LEU A 665 4.08 21.98 9.96
N ASP A 666 3.82 23.00 9.13
CA ASP A 666 3.38 24.32 9.59
C ASP A 666 2.00 24.25 10.24
N ALA A 667 1.09 23.52 9.62
CA ALA A 667 -0.26 23.31 10.17
C ALA A 667 -0.19 22.59 11.53
N ALA A 668 0.62 21.53 11.64
CA ALA A 668 0.82 20.78 12.88
C ALA A 668 1.38 21.67 14.01
N ALA A 669 2.43 22.44 13.72
CA ALA A 669 3.06 23.33 14.70
C ALA A 669 2.13 24.48 15.10
N ALA A 670 1.39 25.07 14.17
CA ALA A 670 0.44 26.14 14.42
C ALA A 670 -0.73 25.66 15.30
N LEU A 671 -1.29 24.48 14.99
CA LEU A 671 -2.38 23.87 15.75
C LEU A 671 -1.95 23.55 17.18
N ALA A 672 -0.79 22.88 17.37
CA ALA A 672 -0.25 22.59 18.69
C ALA A 672 -0.01 23.87 19.51
N GLY A 673 0.52 24.92 18.87
CA GLY A 673 0.72 26.23 19.50
C GLY A 673 -0.60 26.94 19.87
N ALA A 674 -1.66 26.81 19.08
CA ALA A 674 -2.97 27.36 19.36
C ALA A 674 -3.61 26.68 20.59
N ILE A 675 -3.52 25.35 20.67
CA ILE A 675 -4.02 24.55 21.80
C ILE A 675 -3.28 24.89 23.09
N ALA A 676 -1.94 25.03 23.00
CA ALA A 676 -1.10 25.43 24.12
C ALA A 676 -1.49 26.81 24.68
N ARG A 677 -1.73 27.81 23.80
CA ARG A 677 -2.19 29.16 24.21
C ARG A 677 -3.58 29.12 24.80
N ALA A 678 -4.46 28.23 24.37
CA ALA A 678 -5.79 28.04 24.92
C ALA A 678 -5.78 27.31 26.28
N GLY A 679 -4.66 26.74 26.72
CA GLY A 679 -4.51 26.03 28.00
C GLY A 679 -5.37 24.77 28.13
N ARG A 680 -5.78 24.13 27.02
CA ARG A 680 -6.68 22.97 27.02
C ARG A 680 -5.99 21.71 26.45
N ALA A 681 -6.63 20.56 26.64
CA ALA A 681 -6.18 19.32 26.03
C ALA A 681 -6.50 19.29 24.53
N PRO A 682 -5.64 18.68 23.70
CA PRO A 682 -5.96 18.37 22.30
C PRO A 682 -7.08 17.34 22.18
N THR A 683 -7.82 17.37 21.07
CA THR A 683 -8.88 16.42 20.75
C THR A 683 -8.52 15.55 19.55
N ALA A 684 -9.18 14.41 19.39
CA ALA A 684 -8.99 13.53 18.25
C ALA A 684 -9.45 14.18 16.92
N GLU A 685 -10.49 15.03 16.97
CA GLU A 685 -10.98 15.79 15.82
C GLU A 685 -9.94 16.82 15.33
N GLU A 686 -9.12 17.34 16.24
CA GLU A 686 -8.01 18.22 15.85
C GLU A 686 -6.88 17.44 15.17
N VAL A 687 -6.63 16.19 15.59
CA VAL A 687 -5.73 15.30 14.86
C VAL A 687 -6.25 15.07 13.45
N GLU A 688 -7.53 14.73 13.29
CA GLU A 688 -8.16 14.53 11.98
C GLU A 688 -8.14 15.76 11.07
N SER A 689 -8.04 16.98 11.63
CA SER A 689 -7.91 18.19 10.83
C SER A 689 -6.58 18.30 10.07
N LEU A 690 -5.58 17.50 10.45
CA LEU A 690 -4.27 17.40 9.78
C LEU A 690 -4.22 16.34 8.67
N GLY A 691 -5.28 15.56 8.49
CA GLY A 691 -5.38 14.47 7.53
C GLY A 691 -5.67 13.12 8.18
N GLN A 692 -5.52 12.06 7.40
CA GLN A 692 -5.73 10.68 7.86
C GLN A 692 -4.43 9.87 7.98
N GLY A 693 -3.30 10.46 7.64
CA GLY A 693 -2.00 9.81 7.74
C GLY A 693 -1.62 8.87 6.60
N TRP A 694 -2.46 8.72 5.57
CA TRP A 694 -2.19 7.82 4.44
C TRP A 694 -1.06 8.28 3.54
N ILE A 695 -0.74 9.57 3.52
CA ILE A 695 0.39 10.13 2.77
C ILE A 695 1.48 10.62 3.73
N GLY A 696 2.73 10.60 3.25
CA GLY A 696 3.90 10.92 4.05
C GLY A 696 3.82 12.27 4.79
N PRO A 697 3.42 13.39 4.13
CA PRO A 697 3.27 14.68 4.79
C PRO A 697 2.26 14.69 5.94
N GLU A 698 1.09 14.05 5.75
CA GLU A 698 0.04 13.96 6.78
C GLU A 698 0.50 13.11 7.98
N ALA A 699 1.09 11.93 7.71
CA ALA A 699 1.56 11.03 8.77
C ALA A 699 2.64 11.70 9.64
N LEU A 700 3.59 12.39 9.02
CA LEU A 700 4.61 13.13 9.76
C LEU A 700 4.01 14.31 10.54
N ALA A 701 3.06 15.05 9.96
CA ALA A 701 2.40 16.18 10.59
C ALA A 701 1.59 15.76 11.84
N ILE A 702 0.80 14.68 11.73
CA ILE A 702 0.02 14.11 12.84
C ILE A 702 0.96 13.70 13.98
N ALA A 703 2.04 13.00 13.66
CA ALA A 703 3.02 12.57 14.66
C ALA A 703 3.72 13.76 15.35
N VAL A 704 4.16 14.76 14.58
CA VAL A 704 4.79 15.99 15.11
C VAL A 704 3.79 16.77 15.99
N PHE A 705 2.54 16.90 15.55
CA PHE A 705 1.47 17.51 16.35
C PHE A 705 1.28 16.78 17.68
N ALA A 706 1.16 15.46 17.67
CA ALA A 706 0.96 14.65 18.86
C ALA A 706 2.09 14.82 19.87
N VAL A 707 3.35 14.85 19.40
CA VAL A 707 4.53 15.09 20.25
C VAL A 707 4.50 16.50 20.86
N LEU A 708 4.32 17.54 20.02
CA LEU A 708 4.29 18.94 20.48
C LEU A 708 3.14 19.21 21.46
N ALA A 709 1.95 18.69 21.16
CA ALA A 709 0.77 18.85 22.02
C ALA A 709 0.95 18.15 23.39
N ALA A 710 1.57 16.97 23.41
CA ALA A 710 1.90 16.27 24.65
C ALA A 710 2.97 17.02 25.47
N GLU A 711 4.00 17.57 24.82
CA GLU A 711 5.04 18.39 25.48
C GLU A 711 4.47 19.69 26.06
N PHE A 712 3.56 20.36 25.34
CA PHE A 712 2.89 21.59 25.85
C PHE A 712 2.02 21.31 27.07
N ARG A 713 1.39 20.14 27.14
CA ARG A 713 0.62 19.74 28.30
C ARG A 713 1.52 19.53 29.53
N GLY A 714 2.77 19.15 29.31
CA GLY A 714 3.76 18.93 30.35
C GLY A 714 3.49 17.70 31.20
N GLY A 715 4.23 17.55 32.28
CA GLY A 715 4.19 16.40 33.17
C GLY A 715 5.51 15.64 33.21
N ALA A 716 5.53 14.48 33.86
CA ALA A 716 6.68 13.61 33.84
C ALA A 716 6.91 13.02 32.44
N SER A 717 8.15 12.66 32.08
CA SER A 717 8.50 12.17 30.74
C SER A 717 7.63 10.98 30.31
N HIS A 718 7.30 10.05 31.22
CA HIS A 718 6.45 8.92 30.90
C HIS A 718 4.98 9.31 30.60
N ASP A 719 4.46 10.39 31.22
CA ASP A 719 3.13 10.91 30.94
C ASP A 719 3.08 11.60 29.57
N ILE A 720 4.14 12.36 29.22
CA ILE A 720 4.29 12.99 27.91
C ILE A 720 4.31 11.92 26.82
N VAL A 721 5.15 10.88 26.97
CA VAL A 721 5.26 9.79 26.02
C VAL A 721 3.92 9.05 25.86
N ARG A 722 3.28 8.70 26.96
CA ARG A 722 1.96 8.06 26.95
C ARG A 722 0.91 8.91 26.27
N THR A 723 0.83 10.20 26.60
CA THR A 723 -0.15 11.12 26.01
C THR A 723 0.06 11.28 24.52
N GLY A 724 1.32 11.47 24.07
CA GLY A 724 1.62 11.65 22.65
C GLY A 724 1.31 10.39 21.83
N LEU A 725 1.63 9.19 22.33
CA LEU A 725 1.29 7.93 21.68
C LEU A 725 -0.22 7.75 21.53
N LEU A 726 -0.98 7.93 22.60
CA LEU A 726 -2.45 7.80 22.56
C LEU A 726 -3.11 8.85 21.66
N LEU A 727 -2.55 10.04 21.58
CA LEU A 727 -3.05 11.06 20.66
C LEU A 727 -2.78 10.70 19.19
N ALA A 728 -1.60 10.14 18.90
CA ALA A 728 -1.21 9.76 17.55
C ALA A 728 -1.98 8.58 16.97
N VAL A 729 -2.57 7.70 17.80
CA VAL A 729 -3.27 6.49 17.31
C VAL A 729 -4.80 6.58 17.37
N ASN A 730 -5.38 7.57 18.04
CA ASN A 730 -6.84 7.69 18.21
C ASN A 730 -7.47 8.66 17.19
N HIS A 731 -7.30 8.39 15.91
CA HIS A 731 -7.90 9.14 14.80
C HIS A 731 -8.32 8.19 13.68
N SER A 732 -9.11 8.70 12.72
CA SER A 732 -9.45 7.92 11.52
C SER A 732 -8.24 7.83 10.59
N GLY A 733 -7.95 6.63 10.08
CA GLY A 733 -6.94 6.46 9.03
C GLY A 733 -5.75 5.57 9.44
N ASP A 734 -4.54 5.96 9.05
CA ASP A 734 -3.28 5.23 9.17
C ASP A 734 -2.66 5.37 10.57
N SER A 735 -3.32 4.75 11.55
CA SER A 735 -3.01 4.94 12.97
C SER A 735 -1.73 4.24 13.42
N ASP A 736 -1.34 3.15 12.81
CA ASP A 736 -0.09 2.45 13.12
C ASP A 736 1.14 3.19 12.58
N ALA A 737 1.11 3.70 11.35
CA ALA A 737 2.17 4.54 10.81
C ALA A 737 2.34 5.84 11.62
N THR A 738 1.25 6.57 11.93
CA THR A 738 1.31 7.79 12.74
C THR A 738 1.79 7.50 14.16
N GLY A 739 1.34 6.37 14.75
CA GLY A 739 1.81 5.86 16.03
C GLY A 739 3.29 5.52 16.03
N ALA A 740 3.77 4.80 15.00
CA ALA A 740 5.18 4.43 14.83
C ALA A 740 6.08 5.67 14.73
N ILE A 741 5.69 6.67 13.94
CA ILE A 741 6.46 7.91 13.78
C ILE A 741 6.49 8.69 15.11
N ALA A 742 5.33 8.89 15.76
CA ALA A 742 5.24 9.62 17.02
C ALA A 742 6.02 8.90 18.14
N GLY A 743 5.90 7.57 18.21
CA GLY A 743 6.64 6.73 19.16
C GLY A 743 8.14 6.80 18.95
N SER A 744 8.60 6.83 17.69
CA SER A 744 10.02 7.01 17.35
C SER A 744 10.54 8.37 17.80
N LEU A 745 9.78 9.45 17.57
CA LEU A 745 10.13 10.81 18.01
C LEU A 745 10.18 10.92 19.54
N LEU A 746 9.15 10.44 20.23
CA LEU A 746 9.06 10.46 21.71
C LEU A 746 10.16 9.60 22.34
N GLY A 747 10.39 8.41 21.80
CA GLY A 747 11.44 7.52 22.27
C GLY A 747 12.84 8.08 22.05
N ALA A 748 13.11 8.72 20.91
CA ALA A 748 14.36 9.42 20.63
C ALA A 748 14.58 10.61 21.58
N ARG A 749 13.50 11.34 21.91
CA ARG A 749 13.57 12.54 22.78
C ARG A 749 13.74 12.20 24.24
N TYR A 750 13.00 11.23 24.77
CA TYR A 750 12.92 10.95 26.20
C TYR A 750 13.68 9.69 26.62
N GLY A 751 14.12 8.88 25.66
CA GLY A 751 14.87 7.65 25.87
C GLY A 751 14.01 6.49 26.39
N ARG A 752 14.60 5.29 26.40
CA ARG A 752 13.96 4.05 26.86
C ARG A 752 13.31 4.13 28.27
N PRO A 753 13.91 4.79 29.29
CA PRO A 753 13.31 4.84 30.63
C PRO A 753 11.96 5.56 30.71
N ALA A 754 11.64 6.42 29.73
CA ALA A 754 10.37 7.15 29.68
C ALA A 754 9.24 6.36 29.04
N LEU A 755 9.53 5.25 28.37
CA LEU A 755 8.49 4.40 27.76
C LEU A 755 7.65 3.72 28.85
N PRO A 756 6.30 3.64 28.70
CA PRO A 756 5.44 2.93 29.65
C PRO A 756 5.85 1.45 29.77
N ARG A 757 6.23 1.03 30.97
CA ARG A 757 6.76 -0.32 31.22
C ARG A 757 5.82 -1.42 30.77
N ARG A 758 4.51 -1.28 31.04
CA ARG A 758 3.50 -2.26 30.63
C ARG A 758 3.57 -2.53 29.13
N TRP A 759 3.65 -1.49 28.30
CA TRP A 759 3.73 -1.62 26.85
C TRP A 759 5.08 -2.16 26.39
N SER A 760 6.18 -1.63 26.93
CA SER A 760 7.53 -2.09 26.55
C SER A 760 7.81 -3.54 26.97
N ASP A 761 7.13 -4.06 28.02
CA ASP A 761 7.31 -5.43 28.50
C ASP A 761 6.45 -6.45 27.71
N THR A 762 5.35 -6.02 27.08
CA THR A 762 4.39 -6.89 26.40
C THR A 762 4.54 -6.92 24.88
N ILE A 763 5.36 -6.04 24.27
CA ILE A 763 5.55 -6.02 22.82
C ILE A 763 6.32 -7.25 22.33
N ASP A 764 5.79 -7.94 21.32
CA ASP A 764 6.28 -9.23 20.86
C ASP A 764 7.67 -9.17 20.20
N ALA A 765 8.04 -8.08 19.53
CA ALA A 765 9.36 -7.87 18.90
C ALA A 765 10.46 -7.34 19.85
N ARG A 766 10.18 -7.14 21.14
CA ARG A 766 11.10 -6.51 22.10
C ARG A 766 12.53 -7.04 22.04
N ARG A 767 12.68 -8.38 22.08
CA ARG A 767 14.02 -9.01 22.16
C ARG A 767 14.89 -8.71 20.96
N VAL A 768 14.32 -8.77 19.76
CA VAL A 768 15.06 -8.49 18.54
C VAL A 768 15.35 -7.00 18.37
N LEU A 769 14.44 -6.11 18.79
CA LEU A 769 14.66 -4.67 18.74
C LEU A 769 15.71 -4.21 19.75
N ASP A 770 15.72 -4.74 20.98
CA ASP A 770 16.76 -4.49 21.97
C ASP A 770 18.14 -4.94 21.45
N ARG A 771 18.21 -6.10 20.79
CA ARG A 771 19.44 -6.59 20.15
C ARG A 771 19.90 -5.64 19.04
N LEU A 772 19.00 -5.27 18.11
CA LEU A 772 19.33 -4.39 16.99
C LEU A 772 19.81 -3.01 17.46
N ALA A 773 19.16 -2.43 18.48
CA ALA A 773 19.58 -1.17 19.06
C ALA A 773 20.99 -1.28 19.68
N THR A 774 21.25 -2.35 20.40
CA THR A 774 22.58 -2.64 21.00
C THR A 774 23.63 -2.82 19.91
N ASP A 775 23.36 -3.63 18.89
CA ASP A 775 24.28 -3.91 17.79
C ASP A 775 24.55 -2.66 16.95
N TYR A 776 23.53 -1.81 16.73
CA TYR A 776 23.71 -0.51 16.09
C TYR A 776 24.64 0.39 16.90
N CYS A 777 24.36 0.53 18.18
CA CYS A 777 25.18 1.35 19.08
C CYS A 777 26.62 0.80 19.26
N THR A 778 26.80 -0.49 19.07
CA THR A 778 28.13 -1.14 19.06
C THR A 778 28.88 -0.79 17.77
N GLU A 779 28.22 -0.93 16.59
CA GLU A 779 28.87 -0.64 15.29
C GLU A 779 29.20 0.84 15.10
N PHE A 780 28.25 1.72 15.47
CA PHE A 780 28.37 3.18 15.28
C PHE A 780 28.84 3.92 16.55
N GLY A 781 29.21 3.16 17.57
CA GLY A 781 29.71 3.66 18.84
C GLY A 781 31.15 4.19 18.76
N LEU A 782 31.70 4.51 19.94
CA LEU A 782 33.09 5.01 20.07
C LEU A 782 34.15 3.93 19.78
N THR A 783 33.81 2.67 20.02
CA THR A 783 34.73 1.52 19.90
C THR A 783 34.03 0.36 19.17
N PRO A 784 33.80 0.48 17.83
CA PRO A 784 33.22 -0.63 17.06
C PRO A 784 34.15 -1.85 17.09
N PRO A 785 33.59 -3.08 16.99
CA PRO A 785 34.37 -4.33 16.99
C PRO A 785 35.39 -4.35 15.85
N ARG A 786 36.71 -4.37 16.19
CA ARG A 786 37.82 -4.34 15.23
C ARG A 786 38.90 -5.32 15.69
N ASP A 787 39.54 -5.97 14.72
CA ASP A 787 40.80 -6.68 14.92
C ASP A 787 41.99 -5.71 14.98
N ASP A 788 43.21 -6.28 15.14
CA ASP A 788 44.45 -5.51 15.19
C ASP A 788 44.75 -4.74 13.89
N HIS A 789 44.11 -5.08 12.78
CA HIS A 789 44.21 -4.43 11.47
C HIS A 789 43.09 -3.41 11.20
N GLY A 790 42.22 -3.20 12.18
CA GLY A 790 41.09 -2.29 12.06
C GLY A 790 39.88 -2.82 11.27
N GLN A 791 39.93 -4.10 10.88
CA GLN A 791 38.85 -4.80 10.19
C GLN A 791 37.77 -5.22 11.21
N PRO A 792 36.52 -5.47 10.78
CA PRO A 792 35.52 -6.10 11.64
C PRO A 792 36.02 -7.44 12.16
N THR A 793 35.81 -7.75 13.45
CA THR A 793 36.12 -9.08 13.98
C THR A 793 35.34 -10.18 13.30
N ASP A 794 35.87 -11.40 13.23
CA ASP A 794 35.24 -12.52 12.46
C ASP A 794 33.83 -12.84 12.95
N ASP A 795 33.59 -12.81 14.26
CA ASP A 795 32.27 -13.05 14.84
C ASP A 795 31.25 -11.94 14.47
N TRP A 796 31.74 -10.68 14.39
CA TRP A 796 30.91 -9.55 13.98
C TRP A 796 30.59 -9.59 12.49
N TYR A 797 31.57 -9.94 11.66
CA TYR A 797 31.37 -10.14 10.22
C TYR A 797 30.46 -11.34 9.92
N ALA A 798 30.54 -12.42 10.69
CA ALA A 798 29.64 -13.56 10.57
C ALA A 798 28.20 -13.22 10.93
N ARG A 799 28.02 -12.33 11.92
CA ARG A 799 26.68 -11.85 12.32
C ARG A 799 26.05 -10.91 11.28
N TYR A 800 26.86 -10.06 10.66
CA TYR A 800 26.44 -9.07 9.66
C TYR A 800 27.19 -9.25 8.34
N PRO A 801 26.96 -10.36 7.61
CA PRO A 801 27.67 -10.65 6.37
C PRO A 801 27.35 -9.59 5.30
N ALA A 802 28.41 -9.23 4.55
CA ALA A 802 28.38 -8.14 3.59
C ALA A 802 28.10 -8.60 2.14
#